data_01f98cf8ed3ef944ac0c86fabd7bcec2
#
_entry.id   01f98cf8ed3ef944ac0c86fabd7bcec2
#
_cell.length_a   1.000
_cell.length_b   1.000
_cell.length_c   1.000
_cell.angle_alpha   90.00
_cell.angle_beta   90.00
_cell.angle_gamma   90.00
#
_symmetry.space_group_name_H-M   'P 1'
#
loop_
_entity.id
_entity.type
_entity.pdbx_description
1 polymer ?
#
loop_
_entity_poly.entity_id
_entity_poly.type
_entity_poly.pdbx_seq_one_letter_code
_entity_poly.pdbx_strand_id
1 'polypeptide(L)'
;MYGLATQPSTAAAFRCKLFRSALLLLLVPWGFIVKKFIALAAVVFTLAFVSSREAAWAQSPSPVKPLTIEAIYAPGGLGGRGPETMEWSPDDTKLSFLQRDDEGEHGELWYVDATSGEKKVLVSATKLASLAPDYNKVKDEREKERLMRYHVAAYLWAPDSKHLIFDSQGQLWLFDLATSTAVQFTSAPDPSGDPKFSPDGSHVSYVRKHNLYVRPVSGKSERQLTRDTEENLFNGDIDWVYAEELAVRSNYFWSPDSKEIVFLHMDESKVPTYPLVNLIPTHPTVDNEKYPKVGDANPLVKLGVIDADKGKVRWVSVTDDPEAYIPRFGWVRPGIIWAEVLNRNQDKMDLYFVDAKSGKSAKVLSETSPGAWINVNDDFRVLKSGDRLLWSSWRDGHTHLYLYSFDKQNPLGGEAKLDRQLTQGDFEVLGVEGVDEAAGTVFFSSDKDDPRQRHIFSIKLDGSDLQQLTHDEGMYSAKFSEDGKHYEQTFVSPLAAPRMSLCTMGAACAPVWQARDEVADYGLRAPKFLEFKAEDGTTLYGRLLLPSNAPAGGKIPLIVNIYGGPAGQMVLKELTSPFDEILAREGFAIFAVDNRGTPGRDRKFQTAIRHEFGAIELKDQLTALDQLFAQYPQLDKDHMAIWGWSNGGSMTIYAMTHSDRFRAGVAVAPVSDQINYDTIYTERYMGQLKDDSSGYRESDVTSAAANLHGALLIAHGTGDDNVHFQNSVQMINALINAGKQFRLMIYPNKTHSIAGSESRDHLFHMIQDHFERELK
;
A
#
# COMPACT_ATOMS: atom_id res chain seq x y z
N MET A 1 45.87 26.70 -14.40
CA MET A 1 46.48 27.77 -15.24
C MET A 1 45.34 28.53 -15.89
N TYR A 2 45.29 29.79 -15.50
CA TYR A 2 44.72 30.97 -16.15
C TYR A 2 43.28 30.82 -16.69
N GLY A 3 42.29 31.61 -16.37
CA GLY A 3 42.32 32.92 -15.69
C GLY A 3 41.45 33.92 -16.41
N LEU A 4 40.65 34.64 -15.59
CA LEU A 4 40.16 36.01 -15.76
C LEU A 4 39.00 36.22 -16.75
N ALA A 5 37.83 36.53 -16.27
CA ALA A 5 37.35 37.84 -15.73
C ALA A 5 36.96 38.79 -16.88
N THR A 6 35.76 39.28 -16.89
CA THR A 6 35.38 40.62 -16.43
C THR A 6 33.87 40.89 -16.68
N GLN A 7 33.28 41.48 -15.69
CA GLN A 7 32.08 42.30 -15.72
C GLN A 7 32.37 43.68 -16.40
N PRO A 8 31.48 44.68 -16.38
CA PRO A 8 30.03 44.81 -16.49
C PRO A 8 29.62 45.96 -17.49
N SER A 9 28.35 46.21 -17.69
CA SER A 9 27.82 47.59 -17.86
C SER A 9 26.29 47.58 -17.99
N THR A 10 25.66 48.16 -17.08
CA THR A 10 25.07 49.48 -16.89
C THR A 10 23.68 49.65 -17.48
N ALA A 11 22.84 49.90 -16.52
CA ALA A 11 21.55 50.54 -16.50
C ALA A 11 21.26 51.62 -17.56
N ALA A 12 20.01 51.73 -17.95
CA ALA A 12 19.37 53.01 -18.20
C ALA A 12 17.87 52.91 -17.99
N ALA A 13 17.45 53.61 -17.00
CA ALA A 13 16.06 53.93 -16.75
C ALA A 13 15.55 54.92 -17.77
N PHE A 14 14.30 54.76 -18.26
CA PHE A 14 13.53 55.83 -18.85
C PHE A 14 12.21 55.97 -18.11
N ARG A 15 12.16 57.01 -17.29
CA ARG A 15 10.92 57.55 -16.69
C ARG A 15 10.11 58.28 -17.73
N CYS A 16 8.88 57.91 -17.90
CA CYS A 16 7.89 58.70 -18.64
C CYS A 16 7.34 59.78 -17.73
N LYS A 17 7.58 61.02 -18.06
CA LYS A 17 6.80 62.19 -17.69
C LYS A 17 5.95 62.56 -18.89
N LEU A 18 4.63 62.61 -18.70
CA LEU A 18 3.74 63.55 -19.40
C LEU A 18 2.29 63.32 -18.94
N PHE A 19 1.95 64.02 -17.91
CA PHE A 19 0.55 64.38 -17.59
C PHE A 19 0.57 65.77 -16.93
N ARG A 20 0.26 66.81 -17.69
CA ARG A 20 -0.42 68.02 -17.24
C ARG A 20 -0.56 69.03 -18.38
N SER A 21 -1.77 69.49 -18.54
CA SER A 21 -2.24 70.63 -19.34
C SER A 21 -3.11 70.18 -20.51
N ALA A 22 -4.36 70.43 -20.63
CA ALA A 22 -5.05 71.65 -20.43
C ALA A 22 -6.57 71.40 -20.39
N LEU A 23 -7.17 72.02 -19.40
CA LEU A 23 -8.59 72.34 -19.35
C LEU A 23 -8.75 73.68 -20.04
N LEU A 24 -9.58 73.83 -21.10
CA LEU A 24 -10.51 74.95 -21.30
C LEU A 24 -11.21 74.91 -22.67
N LEU A 25 -12.50 75.13 -22.62
CA LEU A 25 -13.40 75.79 -23.61
C LEU A 25 -13.84 74.96 -24.85
N LEU A 26 -15.08 74.82 -25.22
CA LEU A 26 -16.27 75.60 -25.24
C LEU A 26 -17.45 74.80 -25.82
N LEU A 27 -18.63 75.06 -25.43
CA LEU A 27 -19.93 74.65 -25.93
C LEU A 27 -20.13 74.66 -27.45
N VAL A 28 -20.53 73.53 -28.05
CA VAL A 28 -21.32 73.47 -29.31
C VAL A 28 -22.10 72.12 -29.32
N PRO A 29 -23.30 72.04 -29.97
CA PRO A 29 -24.40 71.22 -29.51
C PRO A 29 -24.29 69.73 -29.81
N TRP A 30 -24.79 68.97 -28.88
CA TRP A 30 -24.97 67.54 -28.93
C TRP A 30 -25.88 67.09 -30.08
N GLY A 31 -25.34 66.23 -30.96
CA GLY A 31 -26.19 65.50 -31.90
C GLY A 31 -25.48 64.58 -32.87
N PHE A 32 -24.28 64.92 -33.29
CA PHE A 32 -23.64 64.18 -34.40
C PHE A 32 -22.24 63.58 -34.12
N ILE A 33 -21.63 63.95 -33.01
CA ILE A 33 -20.26 63.52 -32.70
C ILE A 33 -20.26 62.22 -31.84
N VAL A 34 -21.30 61.96 -31.04
CA VAL A 34 -21.37 60.80 -30.16
C VAL A 34 -21.51 59.48 -30.91
N LYS A 35 -22.18 59.46 -32.08
CA LYS A 35 -22.29 58.23 -32.88
C LYS A 35 -21.00 57.82 -33.59
N LYS A 36 -20.10 58.74 -33.89
CA LYS A 36 -18.80 58.41 -34.50
C LYS A 36 -17.75 58.04 -33.46
N PHE A 37 -17.81 58.55 -32.24
CA PHE A 37 -16.90 58.15 -31.16
C PHE A 37 -17.28 56.81 -30.55
N ILE A 38 -18.55 56.43 -30.46
CA ILE A 38 -18.99 55.11 -30.02
C ILE A 38 -18.63 54.05 -31.03
N ALA A 39 -18.70 54.34 -32.35
CA ALA A 39 -18.27 53.44 -33.38
C ALA A 39 -16.74 53.26 -33.42
N LEU A 40 -15.98 54.32 -33.14
CA LEU A 40 -14.51 54.23 -33.08
C LEU A 40 -14.01 53.54 -31.80
N ALA A 41 -14.67 53.78 -30.66
CA ALA A 41 -14.42 53.10 -29.40
C ALA A 41 -14.78 51.58 -29.46
N ALA A 42 -15.87 51.24 -30.15
CA ALA A 42 -16.28 49.85 -30.36
C ALA A 42 -15.32 49.11 -31.29
N VAL A 43 -14.79 49.76 -32.32
CA VAL A 43 -13.78 49.18 -33.25
C VAL A 43 -12.41 49.05 -32.55
N VAL A 44 -12.01 50.02 -31.72
CA VAL A 44 -10.75 49.92 -30.95
C VAL A 44 -10.85 48.90 -29.83
N PHE A 45 -12.03 48.75 -29.17
CA PHE A 45 -12.26 47.72 -28.18
C PHE A 45 -12.37 46.31 -28.80
N THR A 46 -12.97 46.19 -30.02
CA THR A 46 -13.01 44.91 -30.74
C THR A 46 -11.65 44.52 -31.30
N LEU A 47 -10.85 45.46 -31.77
CA LEU A 47 -9.48 45.19 -32.17
C LEU A 47 -8.54 44.92 -31.00
N ALA A 48 -8.74 45.54 -29.85
CA ALA A 48 -8.00 45.22 -28.63
C ALA A 48 -8.41 43.86 -28.03
N PHE A 49 -9.67 43.41 -28.18
CA PHE A 49 -10.14 42.08 -27.77
C PHE A 49 -9.77 40.97 -28.76
N VAL A 50 -9.60 41.30 -30.05
CA VAL A 50 -9.08 40.32 -31.05
C VAL A 50 -7.58 40.21 -30.96
N SER A 51 -6.84 41.30 -30.70
CA SER A 51 -5.38 41.23 -30.48
C SER A 51 -4.98 40.66 -29.10
N SER A 52 -5.85 40.70 -28.09
CA SER A 52 -5.60 40.01 -26.80
C SER A 52 -6.00 38.54 -26.84
N ARG A 53 -6.74 38.05 -27.87
CA ARG A 53 -6.98 36.62 -28.07
C ARG A 53 -5.91 35.96 -28.97
N GLU A 54 -5.14 36.69 -29.72
CA GLU A 54 -4.02 36.12 -30.52
C GLU A 54 -2.68 36.16 -29.80
N ALA A 55 -2.59 36.70 -28.58
CA ALA A 55 -1.37 36.64 -27.74
C ALA A 55 -1.45 35.63 -26.57
N ALA A 56 -2.46 34.78 -26.53
CA ALA A 56 -2.27 33.45 -25.96
C ALA A 56 -1.49 32.65 -27.03
N TRP A 57 -0.20 32.83 -27.04
CA TRP A 57 0.71 31.91 -27.68
C TRP A 57 0.33 30.54 -27.13
N ALA A 58 -0.30 29.71 -27.95
CA ALA A 58 -0.24 28.30 -27.76
C ALA A 58 1.25 27.98 -27.65
N GLN A 59 1.76 27.81 -26.45
CA GLN A 59 3.02 27.12 -26.24
C GLN A 59 2.84 25.84 -27.05
N SER A 60 3.66 25.69 -28.12
CA SER A 60 3.73 24.40 -28.78
C SER A 60 3.87 23.37 -27.69
N PRO A 61 3.02 22.33 -27.64
CA PRO A 61 3.15 21.33 -26.57
C PRO A 61 4.62 20.92 -26.54
N SER A 62 5.22 20.97 -25.38
CA SER A 62 6.59 20.51 -25.20
C SER A 62 6.68 19.12 -25.84
N PRO A 63 7.74 18.83 -26.62
CA PRO A 63 7.84 17.52 -27.26
C PRO A 63 7.73 16.44 -26.17
N VAL A 64 6.82 15.50 -26.35
CA VAL A 64 6.61 14.38 -25.44
C VAL A 64 7.95 13.65 -25.29
N LYS A 65 8.36 13.38 -24.05
CA LYS A 65 9.59 12.63 -23.74
C LYS A 65 9.46 11.18 -24.26
N PRO A 66 10.56 10.54 -24.70
CA PRO A 66 10.54 9.13 -25.03
C PRO A 66 10.16 8.29 -23.79
N LEU A 67 9.11 7.49 -23.88
CA LEU A 67 8.77 6.51 -22.87
C LEU A 67 9.53 5.23 -23.17
N THR A 68 10.43 4.82 -22.29
CA THR A 68 11.24 3.59 -22.39
C THR A 68 11.19 2.81 -21.09
N ILE A 69 11.53 1.53 -21.13
CA ILE A 69 11.59 0.67 -19.94
C ILE A 69 12.62 1.24 -18.95
N GLU A 70 13.79 1.67 -19.42
CA GLU A 70 14.82 2.28 -18.59
C GLU A 70 14.34 3.55 -17.89
N ALA A 71 13.52 4.39 -18.55
CA ALA A 71 12.95 5.57 -17.92
C ALA A 71 11.94 5.23 -16.83
N ILE A 72 11.17 4.15 -16.98
CA ILE A 72 10.23 3.67 -15.97
C ILE A 72 10.95 3.20 -14.71
N TYR A 73 12.05 2.46 -14.88
CA TYR A 73 12.77 1.83 -13.76
C TYR A 73 14.04 2.58 -13.33
N ALA A 74 14.31 3.76 -13.91
CA ALA A 74 15.33 4.67 -13.42
C ALA A 74 15.07 5.06 -11.95
N PRO A 75 16.08 5.45 -11.19
CA PRO A 75 15.87 6.01 -9.86
C PRO A 75 14.81 7.11 -9.85
N GLY A 76 13.85 7.02 -8.94
CA GLY A 76 12.70 7.91 -8.86
C GLY A 76 11.60 7.67 -9.90
N GLY A 77 11.85 6.88 -10.93
CA GLY A 77 10.87 6.60 -11.99
C GLY A 77 10.40 7.85 -12.74
N LEU A 78 9.27 7.75 -13.43
CA LEU A 78 8.75 8.87 -14.24
C LEU A 78 8.25 10.03 -13.36
N GLY A 79 7.52 9.71 -12.28
CA GLY A 79 6.87 10.68 -11.40
C GLY A 79 7.78 11.32 -10.34
N GLY A 80 8.99 10.79 -10.12
CA GLY A 80 9.84 11.16 -8.99
C GLY A 80 9.44 10.46 -7.68
N ARG A 81 10.26 10.57 -6.64
CA ARG A 81 9.94 10.03 -5.32
C ARG A 81 8.92 10.90 -4.60
N GLY A 82 7.87 10.27 -4.10
CA GLY A 82 6.89 10.91 -3.23
C GLY A 82 7.42 11.11 -1.80
N PRO A 83 6.68 11.84 -0.97
CA PRO A 83 6.89 11.89 0.46
C PRO A 83 6.78 10.51 1.10
N GLU A 84 7.67 10.21 2.03
CA GLU A 84 7.75 8.95 2.77
C GLU A 84 7.48 9.20 4.26
N THR A 85 6.95 8.22 4.98
CA THR A 85 6.77 8.26 6.44
C THR A 85 6.08 9.54 6.91
N MET A 86 4.82 9.72 6.55
CA MET A 86 4.03 10.88 6.99
C MET A 86 3.52 10.68 8.41
N GLU A 87 3.84 11.64 9.31
CA GLU A 87 3.43 11.57 10.70
C GLU A 87 2.96 12.93 11.23
N TRP A 88 1.84 12.92 11.96
CA TRP A 88 1.42 14.06 12.74
C TRP A 88 2.28 14.20 13.98
N SER A 89 2.63 15.45 14.35
CA SER A 89 3.18 15.71 15.68
C SER A 89 2.10 15.45 16.74
N PRO A 90 2.45 14.96 17.94
CA PRO A 90 1.46 14.67 19.00
C PRO A 90 0.59 15.84 19.44
N ASP A 91 0.99 17.08 19.14
CA ASP A 91 0.22 18.29 19.39
C ASP A 91 -0.67 18.72 18.18
N ASP A 92 -0.76 17.88 17.14
CA ASP A 92 -1.51 18.10 15.90
C ASP A 92 -1.13 19.40 15.13
N THR A 93 -0.02 20.04 15.50
CA THR A 93 0.37 21.33 14.87
C THR A 93 1.18 21.17 13.60
N LYS A 94 1.75 19.97 13.35
CA LYS A 94 2.64 19.70 12.21
C LYS A 94 2.36 18.35 11.58
N LEU A 95 2.25 18.35 10.26
CA LEU A 95 2.35 17.13 9.46
C LEU A 95 3.79 17.04 8.95
N SER A 96 4.54 16.05 9.37
CA SER A 96 5.91 15.83 8.94
C SER A 96 6.04 14.67 7.96
N PHE A 97 7.05 14.71 7.09
CA PHE A 97 7.34 13.66 6.12
C PHE A 97 8.80 13.73 5.65
N LEU A 98 9.32 12.58 5.25
CA LEU A 98 10.64 12.47 4.66
C LEU A 98 10.54 12.65 3.14
N GLN A 99 11.34 13.54 2.57
CA GLN A 99 11.47 13.73 1.13
C GLN A 99 12.90 13.38 0.72
N ARG A 100 13.05 12.39 -0.17
CA ARG A 100 14.34 11.98 -0.72
C ARG A 100 14.53 12.48 -2.16
N ASP A 101 15.80 12.53 -2.60
CA ASP A 101 16.15 12.66 -4.00
C ASP A 101 15.73 11.41 -4.79
N ASP A 102 15.82 11.46 -6.13
CA ASP A 102 15.43 10.35 -6.98
C ASP A 102 16.27 9.09 -6.72
N GLU A 103 17.55 9.22 -6.39
CA GLU A 103 18.44 8.12 -6.04
C GLU A 103 18.06 7.49 -4.69
N GLY A 104 17.36 8.22 -3.84
CA GLY A 104 16.96 7.79 -2.50
C GLY A 104 18.09 7.88 -1.47
N GLU A 105 19.23 8.49 -1.84
CA GLU A 105 20.43 8.59 -1.00
C GLU A 105 20.38 9.78 -0.04
N HIS A 106 19.81 10.91 -0.47
CA HIS A 106 19.74 12.13 0.30
C HIS A 106 18.29 12.49 0.61
N GLY A 107 17.99 12.63 1.89
CA GLY A 107 16.65 12.97 2.35
C GLY A 107 16.63 14.13 3.31
N GLU A 108 15.55 14.89 3.29
CA GLU A 108 15.23 15.93 4.27
C GLU A 108 13.94 15.61 4.98
N LEU A 109 13.87 15.85 6.28
CA LEU A 109 12.62 15.80 7.01
C LEU A 109 11.94 17.16 6.93
N TRP A 110 10.78 17.19 6.32
CA TRP A 110 9.94 18.38 6.18
C TRP A 110 8.77 18.34 7.13
N TYR A 111 8.16 19.48 7.38
CA TYR A 111 6.82 19.56 7.96
C TYR A 111 6.01 20.66 7.29
N VAL A 112 4.71 20.49 7.36
CA VAL A 112 3.72 21.53 7.05
C VAL A 112 3.04 21.94 8.33
N ASP A 113 3.01 23.23 8.61
CA ASP A 113 2.27 23.80 9.73
C ASP A 113 0.76 23.67 9.48
N ALA A 114 0.07 23.02 10.41
CA ALA A 114 -1.34 22.66 10.23
C ALA A 114 -2.27 23.89 10.12
N THR A 115 -1.88 25.03 10.72
CA THR A 115 -2.69 26.25 10.73
C THR A 115 -2.42 27.12 9.51
N SER A 116 -1.15 27.35 9.19
CA SER A 116 -0.75 28.27 8.10
C SER A 116 -0.59 27.60 6.74
N GLY A 117 -0.42 26.26 6.69
CA GLY A 117 -0.06 25.53 5.48
C GLY A 117 1.38 25.77 5.02
N GLU A 118 2.21 26.46 5.82
CA GLU A 118 3.59 26.77 5.44
C GLU A 118 4.49 25.54 5.57
N LYS A 119 5.22 25.22 4.49
CA LYS A 119 6.13 24.08 4.42
C LYS A 119 7.55 24.52 4.81
N LYS A 120 8.17 23.77 5.74
CA LYS A 120 9.55 24.06 6.24
C LYS A 120 10.35 22.78 6.43
N VAL A 121 11.67 22.91 6.31
CA VAL A 121 12.60 21.83 6.69
C VAL A 121 12.63 21.71 8.21
N LEU A 122 12.33 20.51 8.73
CA LEU A 122 12.43 20.18 10.15
C LEU A 122 13.85 19.70 10.49
N VAL A 123 14.40 18.79 9.65
CA VAL A 123 15.78 18.30 9.78
C VAL A 123 16.42 18.29 8.39
N SER A 124 17.55 18.98 8.24
CA SER A 124 18.22 19.14 6.94
C SER A 124 18.89 17.85 6.46
N ALA A 125 19.07 17.74 5.13
CA ALA A 125 19.76 16.62 4.49
C ALA A 125 21.16 16.36 5.07
N THR A 126 21.95 17.41 5.30
CA THR A 126 23.28 17.28 5.91
C THR A 126 23.21 16.64 7.30
N LYS A 127 22.19 16.99 8.08
CA LYS A 127 22.02 16.43 9.42
C LYS A 127 21.56 14.98 9.35
N LEU A 128 20.58 14.66 8.52
CA LEU A 128 20.13 13.28 8.32
C LEU A 128 21.25 12.40 7.77
N ALA A 129 22.03 12.89 6.81
CA ALA A 129 23.19 12.16 6.29
C ALA A 129 24.22 11.82 7.37
N SER A 130 24.38 12.68 8.38
CA SER A 130 25.27 12.38 9.52
C SER A 130 24.76 11.26 10.43
N LEU A 131 23.47 10.92 10.34
CA LEU A 131 22.83 9.84 11.08
C LEU A 131 22.55 8.63 10.16
N ALA A 132 22.67 8.85 8.84
CA ALA A 132 22.27 7.85 7.84
C ALA A 132 23.13 6.60 7.94
N PRO A 133 22.52 5.47 7.68
CA PRO A 133 23.22 4.22 7.46
C PRO A 133 24.15 4.35 6.26
N ASP A 134 25.29 3.70 6.37
CA ASP A 134 26.07 3.34 5.20
C ASP A 134 25.42 2.08 4.58
N TYR A 135 24.34 2.25 3.80
CA TYR A 135 23.64 1.15 3.11
C TYR A 135 24.56 0.36 2.18
N ASN A 136 25.71 0.92 1.79
CA ASN A 136 26.73 0.21 1.04
C ASN A 136 27.39 -0.93 1.84
N LYS A 137 27.17 -0.99 3.15
CA LYS A 137 27.63 -2.10 4.00
C LYS A 137 26.72 -3.31 3.99
N VAL A 138 25.42 -3.13 3.69
CA VAL A 138 24.49 -4.24 3.50
C VAL A 138 24.70 -4.78 2.08
N LYS A 139 25.53 -5.81 1.96
CA LYS A 139 25.89 -6.41 0.66
C LYS A 139 24.86 -7.41 0.13
N ASP A 140 23.96 -7.87 0.96
CA ASP A 140 22.91 -8.79 0.59
C ASP A 140 21.69 -8.01 0.14
N GLU A 141 21.34 -8.11 -1.15
CA GLU A 141 20.17 -7.45 -1.76
C GLU A 141 18.85 -7.87 -1.10
N ARG A 142 18.75 -9.14 -0.72
CA ARG A 142 17.56 -9.70 -0.06
C ARG A 142 17.38 -9.10 1.34
N GLU A 143 18.44 -9.04 2.14
CA GLU A 143 18.40 -8.43 3.45
C GLU A 143 18.07 -6.92 3.36
N LYS A 144 18.63 -6.24 2.38
CA LYS A 144 18.31 -4.84 2.10
C LYS A 144 16.83 -4.66 1.76
N GLU A 145 16.27 -5.52 0.91
CA GLU A 145 14.87 -5.47 0.51
C GLU A 145 13.94 -5.81 1.68
N ARG A 146 14.30 -6.81 2.50
CA ARG A 146 13.57 -7.19 3.70
C ARG A 146 13.53 -6.05 4.73
N LEU A 147 14.64 -5.39 4.96
CA LEU A 147 14.71 -4.21 5.83
C LEU A 147 13.83 -3.06 5.31
N MET A 148 13.74 -2.86 4.00
CA MET A 148 12.85 -1.85 3.42
C MET A 148 11.37 -2.24 3.50
N ARG A 149 11.04 -3.52 3.31
CA ARG A 149 9.65 -4.03 3.29
C ARG A 149 8.97 -3.92 4.66
N TYR A 150 9.68 -4.27 5.72
CA TYR A 150 9.12 -4.34 7.08
C TYR A 150 9.55 -3.18 7.98
N HIS A 151 10.21 -2.20 7.42
CA HIS A 151 10.64 -1.04 8.19
C HIS A 151 9.42 -0.28 8.73
N VAL A 152 9.36 -0.09 10.05
CA VAL A 152 8.23 0.58 10.68
C VAL A 152 8.43 2.04 10.46
N ALA A 153 9.04 2.87 10.85
CA ALA A 153 9.17 4.30 10.57
C ALA A 153 10.64 4.77 10.61
N ALA A 154 11.02 5.60 9.67
CA ALA A 154 12.35 6.20 9.67
C ALA A 154 12.58 7.10 10.88
N TYR A 155 11.51 7.63 11.46
CA TYR A 155 11.52 8.47 12.66
C TYR A 155 10.20 8.39 13.41
N LEU A 156 10.22 8.76 14.68
CA LEU A 156 9.06 8.86 15.57
C LEU A 156 9.09 10.15 16.36
N TRP A 157 7.95 10.79 16.51
CA TRP A 157 7.76 11.92 17.39
C TRP A 157 7.75 11.48 18.86
N ALA A 158 8.45 12.22 19.71
CA ALA A 158 8.23 12.12 21.13
C ALA A 158 6.92 12.79 21.55
N PRO A 159 6.25 12.32 22.61
CA PRO A 159 4.98 12.90 23.08
C PRO A 159 5.02 14.40 23.39
N ASP A 160 6.21 14.96 23.60
CA ASP A 160 6.39 16.39 23.85
C ASP A 160 6.42 17.26 22.58
N SER A 161 6.35 16.67 21.40
CA SER A 161 6.45 17.33 20.08
C SER A 161 7.75 18.15 19.88
N LYS A 162 8.80 17.86 20.67
CA LYS A 162 10.09 18.57 20.64
C LYS A 162 11.27 17.66 20.32
N HIS A 163 11.10 16.36 20.47
CA HIS A 163 12.13 15.38 20.19
C HIS A 163 11.67 14.39 19.15
N LEU A 164 12.64 13.79 18.45
CA LEU A 164 12.44 12.68 17.51
C LEU A 164 13.36 11.53 17.86
N ILE A 165 12.94 10.30 17.60
CA ILE A 165 13.85 9.15 17.52
C ILE A 165 13.99 8.82 16.03
N PHE A 166 15.24 8.70 15.57
CA PHE A 166 15.57 8.12 14.27
C PHE A 166 16.09 6.71 14.45
N ASP A 167 15.61 5.78 13.63
CA ASP A 167 16.27 4.50 13.43
C ASP A 167 17.27 4.63 12.27
N SER A 168 18.52 4.38 12.57
CA SER A 168 19.60 4.45 11.60
C SER A 168 20.54 3.26 11.77
N GLN A 169 20.48 2.32 10.82
CA GLN A 169 21.26 1.06 10.81
C GLN A 169 21.03 0.17 12.04
N GLY A 170 19.78 0.13 12.53
CA GLY A 170 19.49 -0.58 13.76
C GLY A 170 20.11 0.08 15.01
N GLN A 171 20.51 1.36 14.89
CA GLN A 171 20.88 2.20 16.03
C GLN A 171 19.91 3.36 16.13
N LEU A 172 19.44 3.60 17.35
CA LEU A 172 18.49 4.66 17.64
C LEU A 172 19.24 5.96 17.99
N TRP A 173 18.74 7.08 17.47
CA TRP A 173 19.26 8.42 17.69
C TRP A 173 18.17 9.33 18.21
N LEU A 174 18.36 9.90 19.40
CA LEU A 174 17.47 10.91 19.95
C LEU A 174 17.88 12.29 19.41
N PHE A 175 16.94 12.97 18.79
CA PHE A 175 17.13 14.29 18.18
C PHE A 175 16.31 15.34 18.92
N ASP A 176 16.96 16.44 19.32
CA ASP A 176 16.33 17.61 19.93
C ASP A 176 16.12 18.68 18.84
N LEU A 177 14.88 19.05 18.59
CA LEU A 177 14.49 20.00 17.55
C LEU A 177 14.93 21.43 17.86
N ALA A 178 14.96 21.84 19.13
CA ALA A 178 15.31 23.21 19.51
C ALA A 178 16.78 23.50 19.32
N THR A 179 17.64 22.52 19.62
CA THR A 179 19.11 22.66 19.50
C THR A 179 19.64 22.08 18.18
N SER A 180 18.83 21.36 17.41
CA SER A 180 19.22 20.60 16.22
C SER A 180 20.38 19.64 16.50
N THR A 181 20.40 19.03 17.68
CA THR A 181 21.44 18.07 18.08
C THR A 181 20.90 16.65 18.17
N ALA A 182 21.71 15.68 17.75
CA ALA A 182 21.42 14.27 17.87
C ALA A 182 22.38 13.59 18.84
N VAL A 183 21.85 12.70 19.66
CA VAL A 183 22.61 11.84 20.55
C VAL A 183 22.32 10.40 20.22
N GLN A 184 23.36 9.58 20.02
CA GLN A 184 23.22 8.15 19.84
C GLN A 184 22.55 7.54 21.07
N PHE A 185 21.38 6.95 20.88
CA PHE A 185 20.57 6.41 21.96
C PHE A 185 20.89 4.94 22.23
N THR A 186 21.14 4.13 21.20
CA THR A 186 21.64 2.76 21.35
C THR A 186 23.01 2.60 20.71
N SER A 187 23.86 1.74 21.26
CA SER A 187 25.24 1.53 20.79
C SER A 187 25.68 0.06 20.89
N ALA A 188 24.75 -0.86 21.06
CA ALA A 188 25.06 -2.29 21.07
C ALA A 188 25.48 -2.76 19.67
N PRO A 189 26.29 -3.83 19.54
CA PRO A 189 26.68 -4.37 18.24
C PRO A 189 25.48 -4.93 17.46
N ASP A 190 24.44 -5.37 18.16
CA ASP A 190 23.21 -5.92 17.54
C ASP A 190 22.21 -4.79 17.28
N PRO A 191 21.47 -4.85 16.15
CA PRO A 191 20.47 -3.85 15.81
C PRO A 191 19.33 -3.77 16.84
N SER A 192 18.83 -2.55 17.03
CA SER A 192 17.66 -2.24 17.86
C SER A 192 16.56 -1.71 16.96
N GLY A 193 15.41 -2.37 16.94
CA GLY A 193 14.27 -2.05 16.07
C GLY A 193 13.00 -1.75 16.84
N ASP A 194 11.96 -1.32 16.11
CA ASP A 194 10.64 -1.01 16.62
C ASP A 194 10.64 -0.12 17.88
N PRO A 195 11.28 1.07 17.84
CA PRO A 195 11.33 1.96 19.00
C PRO A 195 9.96 2.55 19.32
N LYS A 196 9.67 2.73 20.62
CA LYS A 196 8.48 3.42 21.09
C LYS A 196 8.76 4.27 22.32
N PHE A 197 8.28 5.50 22.30
CA PHE A 197 8.22 6.29 23.54
C PHE A 197 7.13 5.73 24.47
N SER A 198 7.40 5.78 25.78
CA SER A 198 6.31 5.70 26.76
C SER A 198 5.37 6.90 26.58
N PRO A 199 4.05 6.77 26.86
CA PRO A 199 3.09 7.88 26.71
C PRO A 199 3.47 9.17 27.44
N ASP A 200 4.19 9.08 28.57
CA ASP A 200 4.71 10.23 29.32
C ASP A 200 6.04 10.78 28.78
N GLY A 201 6.60 10.15 27.73
CA GLY A 201 7.86 10.56 27.12
C GLY A 201 9.11 10.27 27.97
N SER A 202 8.99 9.62 29.10
CA SER A 202 10.10 9.39 30.03
C SER A 202 11.06 8.28 29.60
N HIS A 203 10.58 7.32 28.80
CA HIS A 203 11.33 6.15 28.37
C HIS A 203 11.16 5.90 26.85
N VAL A 204 12.13 5.18 26.28
CA VAL A 204 12.03 4.55 24.98
C VAL A 204 12.25 3.04 25.15
N SER A 205 11.32 2.25 24.60
CA SER A 205 11.46 0.81 24.47
C SER A 205 11.86 0.43 23.05
N TYR A 206 12.45 -0.73 22.86
CA TYR A 206 12.84 -1.28 21.56
C TYR A 206 13.08 -2.80 21.68
N VAL A 207 13.12 -3.46 20.53
CA VAL A 207 13.46 -4.87 20.41
C VAL A 207 14.91 -5.02 19.98
N ARG A 208 15.62 -5.99 20.54
CA ARG A 208 16.96 -6.41 20.15
C ARG A 208 17.12 -7.91 20.39
N LYS A 209 17.53 -8.67 19.37
CA LYS A 209 17.67 -10.12 19.44
C LYS A 209 16.41 -10.77 20.05
N HIS A 210 15.27 -10.47 19.49
CA HIS A 210 13.97 -10.99 19.90
C HIS A 210 13.62 -10.75 21.39
N ASN A 211 14.19 -9.71 21.99
CA ASN A 211 13.93 -9.35 23.38
C ASN A 211 13.62 -7.87 23.54
N LEU A 212 12.75 -7.57 24.50
CA LEU A 212 12.34 -6.21 24.84
C LEU A 212 13.39 -5.53 25.75
N TYR A 213 13.69 -4.29 25.43
CA TYR A 213 14.53 -3.39 26.20
C TYR A 213 13.80 -2.09 26.50
N VAL A 214 14.21 -1.42 27.55
CA VAL A 214 13.76 -0.06 27.89
C VAL A 214 14.93 0.78 28.37
N ARG A 215 14.91 2.06 27.99
CA ARG A 215 15.90 3.03 28.44
C ARG A 215 15.23 4.36 28.77
N PRO A 216 15.55 4.99 29.94
CA PRO A 216 15.09 6.36 30.22
C PRO A 216 15.65 7.36 29.21
N VAL A 217 14.82 8.29 28.73
CA VAL A 217 15.24 9.35 27.78
C VAL A 217 16.37 10.19 28.35
N SER A 218 16.31 10.57 29.62
CA SER A 218 17.34 11.34 30.32
C SER A 218 18.52 10.50 30.83
N GLY A 219 18.41 9.16 30.75
CA GLY A 219 19.40 8.22 31.32
C GLY A 219 20.35 7.64 30.29
N LYS A 220 21.41 6.98 30.78
CA LYS A 220 22.39 6.28 29.91
C LYS A 220 22.30 4.75 29.99
N SER A 221 21.62 4.21 31.00
CA SER A 221 21.54 2.77 31.20
C SER A 221 20.25 2.21 30.64
N GLU A 222 20.39 1.25 29.74
CA GLU A 222 19.27 0.44 29.26
C GLU A 222 19.01 -0.72 30.22
N ARG A 223 17.79 -1.23 30.19
CA ARG A 223 17.37 -2.43 30.90
C ARG A 223 16.78 -3.43 29.92
N GLN A 224 17.28 -4.64 29.93
CA GLN A 224 16.67 -5.76 29.25
C GLN A 224 15.48 -6.27 30.09
N LEU A 225 14.29 -6.28 29.47
CA LEU A 225 13.04 -6.69 30.13
C LEU A 225 12.78 -8.18 29.98
N THR A 226 12.92 -8.74 28.80
CA THR A 226 12.79 -10.19 28.52
C THR A 226 14.18 -10.77 28.23
N ARG A 227 14.36 -12.11 28.43
CA ARG A 227 15.71 -12.70 28.43
C ARG A 227 15.77 -14.08 27.82
N ASP A 228 14.96 -14.37 26.81
CA ASP A 228 15.07 -15.62 26.09
C ASP A 228 16.31 -15.58 25.20
N THR A 229 17.04 -16.69 25.17
CA THR A 229 18.31 -16.83 24.44
C THR A 229 18.23 -17.77 23.23
N GLU A 230 17.09 -18.43 23.07
CA GLU A 230 16.83 -19.33 21.95
C GLU A 230 16.36 -18.54 20.75
N GLU A 231 16.95 -18.78 19.58
CA GLU A 231 16.67 -18.04 18.35
C GLU A 231 15.20 -18.10 17.88
N ASN A 232 14.49 -19.15 18.26
CA ASN A 232 13.09 -19.36 17.89
C ASN A 232 12.08 -18.75 18.88
N LEU A 233 12.53 -18.02 19.91
CA LEU A 233 11.67 -17.41 20.93
C LEU A 233 11.69 -15.90 20.81
N PHE A 234 10.55 -15.32 20.44
CA PHE A 234 10.38 -13.89 20.21
C PHE A 234 9.57 -13.24 21.32
N ASN A 235 9.99 -12.08 21.78
CA ASN A 235 9.27 -11.28 22.78
C ASN A 235 9.08 -9.86 22.25
N GLY A 236 7.90 -9.57 21.78
CA GLY A 236 7.57 -8.28 21.17
C GLY A 236 8.15 -8.09 19.77
N ASP A 237 8.81 -9.10 19.23
CA ASP A 237 9.27 -9.16 17.85
C ASP A 237 8.25 -9.91 16.97
N ILE A 238 8.45 -9.90 15.66
CA ILE A 238 7.48 -10.39 14.67
C ILE A 238 8.15 -11.47 13.82
N ASP A 239 7.48 -12.61 13.64
CA ASP A 239 7.88 -13.62 12.67
C ASP A 239 7.43 -13.25 11.25
N TRP A 240 7.96 -13.99 10.26
CA TRP A 240 7.69 -13.72 8.85
C TRP A 240 6.20 -13.83 8.51
N VAL A 241 5.49 -14.89 8.94
CA VAL A 241 4.11 -15.14 8.52
C VAL A 241 3.11 -14.14 9.10
N TYR A 242 3.33 -13.64 10.33
CA TYR A 242 2.52 -12.57 10.91
C TYR A 242 2.80 -11.22 10.23
N ALA A 243 4.06 -10.95 9.89
CA ALA A 243 4.44 -9.72 9.18
C ALA A 243 3.83 -9.67 7.79
N GLU A 244 3.88 -10.78 7.05
CA GLU A 244 3.40 -10.85 5.67
C GLU A 244 1.87 -10.94 5.63
N GLU A 245 1.26 -11.93 6.29
CA GLU A 245 -0.14 -12.30 6.05
C GLU A 245 -1.16 -11.65 6.98
N LEU A 246 -0.72 -11.18 8.15
CA LEU A 246 -1.58 -10.46 9.09
C LEU A 246 -1.24 -8.97 9.16
N ALA A 247 -0.31 -8.51 8.32
CA ALA A 247 0.16 -7.12 8.28
C ALA A 247 0.59 -6.58 9.67
N VAL A 248 1.11 -7.45 10.53
CA VAL A 248 1.63 -7.04 11.85
C VAL A 248 2.93 -6.26 11.63
N ARG A 249 3.06 -5.11 12.28
CA ARG A 249 4.27 -4.27 12.21
C ARG A 249 4.89 -4.01 13.58
N SER A 250 4.19 -4.41 14.65
CA SER A 250 4.66 -4.30 16.01
C SER A 250 3.93 -5.28 16.93
N ASN A 251 4.67 -5.90 17.84
CA ASN A 251 4.16 -6.91 18.75
C ASN A 251 4.33 -6.53 20.23
N TYR A 252 4.37 -5.22 20.56
CA TYR A 252 4.31 -4.76 21.94
C TYR A 252 3.80 -3.33 22.06
N PHE A 253 3.14 -3.00 23.17
CA PHE A 253 2.51 -1.70 23.38
C PHE A 253 2.61 -1.26 24.84
N TRP A 254 2.96 0.02 25.07
CA TRP A 254 2.94 0.65 26.37
C TRP A 254 1.53 0.80 26.92
N SER A 255 1.38 0.61 28.23
CA SER A 255 0.15 1.01 28.91
C SER A 255 -0.01 2.53 28.91
N PRO A 256 -1.25 3.06 28.87
CA PRO A 256 -1.48 4.51 28.83
C PRO A 256 -0.91 5.29 30.03
N ASP A 257 -0.61 4.62 31.15
CA ASP A 257 0.02 5.20 32.34
C ASP A 257 1.55 5.01 32.37
N SER A 258 2.16 4.53 31.28
CA SER A 258 3.61 4.36 31.10
C SER A 258 4.29 3.38 32.07
N LYS A 259 3.54 2.48 32.72
CA LYS A 259 4.11 1.58 33.72
C LYS A 259 4.37 0.18 33.23
N GLU A 260 3.59 -0.28 32.28
CA GLU A 260 3.61 -1.67 31.80
C GLU A 260 3.68 -1.72 30.28
N ILE A 261 4.18 -2.83 29.78
CA ILE A 261 4.17 -3.16 28.35
C ILE A 261 3.42 -4.48 28.20
N VAL A 262 2.44 -4.54 27.30
CA VAL A 262 1.87 -5.79 26.78
C VAL A 262 2.65 -6.18 25.55
N PHE A 263 2.97 -7.46 25.39
CA PHE A 263 3.72 -7.97 24.22
C PHE A 263 3.25 -9.37 23.83
N LEU A 264 3.41 -9.70 22.57
CA LEU A 264 3.25 -11.06 22.06
C LEU A 264 4.57 -11.81 22.21
N HIS A 265 4.50 -12.98 22.80
CA HIS A 265 5.56 -13.98 22.77
C HIS A 265 5.21 -15.01 21.70
N MET A 266 6.19 -15.30 20.84
CA MET A 266 6.06 -16.28 19.76
C MET A 266 7.11 -17.37 19.92
N ASP A 267 6.72 -18.62 19.69
CA ASP A 267 7.60 -19.80 19.69
C ASP A 267 7.52 -20.48 18.31
N GLU A 268 8.56 -20.27 17.51
CA GLU A 268 8.71 -20.84 16.16
C GLU A 268 9.43 -22.20 16.14
N SER A 269 9.72 -22.81 17.30
CA SER A 269 10.53 -24.03 17.35
C SER A 269 9.93 -25.19 16.55
N LYS A 270 8.61 -25.18 16.33
CA LYS A 270 7.91 -26.19 15.51
C LYS A 270 7.66 -25.78 14.07
N VAL A 271 7.91 -24.52 13.72
CA VAL A 271 7.77 -24.05 12.33
C VAL A 271 8.89 -24.67 11.50
N PRO A 272 8.56 -25.29 10.36
CA PRO A 272 9.58 -25.83 9.47
C PRO A 272 10.51 -24.75 8.92
N THR A 273 11.71 -25.18 8.53
CA THR A 273 12.71 -24.29 7.98
C THR A 273 12.84 -24.52 6.48
N TYR A 274 12.83 -23.45 5.70
CA TYR A 274 13.10 -23.45 4.27
C TYR A 274 14.50 -22.87 3.99
N PRO A 275 15.39 -23.56 3.21
CA PRO A 275 16.70 -23.04 2.89
C PRO A 275 16.66 -22.13 1.68
N LEU A 276 17.01 -20.86 1.84
CA LEU A 276 17.25 -19.91 0.75
C LEU A 276 18.73 -19.91 0.41
N VAL A 277 19.07 -20.33 -0.81
CA VAL A 277 20.46 -20.55 -1.21
C VAL A 277 20.94 -19.41 -2.12
N ASN A 278 21.91 -18.63 -1.66
CA ASN A 278 22.60 -17.66 -2.50
C ASN A 278 23.77 -18.36 -3.23
N LEU A 279 23.63 -18.53 -4.55
CA LEU A 279 24.61 -19.21 -5.42
C LEU A 279 25.62 -18.25 -6.06
N ILE A 280 25.55 -16.94 -5.83
CA ILE A 280 26.44 -15.95 -6.44
C ILE A 280 27.88 -16.04 -5.90
N PRO A 281 28.09 -16.16 -4.58
CA PRO A 281 29.46 -16.28 -4.05
C PRO A 281 30.13 -17.61 -4.47
N THR A 282 31.48 -17.62 -4.54
CA THR A 282 32.26 -18.84 -4.82
C THR A 282 31.90 -19.99 -3.88
N HIS A 283 31.65 -19.68 -2.63
CA HIS A 283 31.08 -20.61 -1.65
C HIS A 283 29.62 -20.18 -1.37
N PRO A 284 28.66 -20.97 -1.86
CA PRO A 284 27.25 -20.64 -1.62
C PRO A 284 26.94 -20.48 -0.14
N THR A 285 26.06 -19.53 0.17
CA THR A 285 25.53 -19.34 1.51
C THR A 285 24.08 -19.78 1.59
N VAL A 286 23.67 -20.21 2.77
CA VAL A 286 22.28 -20.61 3.04
C VAL A 286 21.73 -19.72 4.14
N ASP A 287 20.59 -19.13 3.87
CA ASP A 287 19.76 -18.52 4.90
C ASP A 287 18.58 -19.45 5.20
N ASN A 288 18.35 -19.74 6.47
CA ASN A 288 17.31 -20.65 6.91
C ASN A 288 16.11 -19.84 7.39
N GLU A 289 15.06 -19.82 6.61
CA GLU A 289 13.84 -19.10 6.92
C GLU A 289 12.83 -20.02 7.61
N LYS A 290 12.20 -19.54 8.66
CA LYS A 290 11.03 -20.18 9.27
C LYS A 290 9.81 -19.85 8.42
N TYR A 291 9.27 -20.86 7.75
CA TYR A 291 8.17 -20.70 6.81
C TYR A 291 7.17 -21.87 6.94
N PRO A 292 5.97 -21.63 7.48
CA PRO A 292 4.96 -22.67 7.63
C PRO A 292 4.19 -22.85 6.31
N LYS A 293 4.40 -23.96 5.61
CA LYS A 293 3.59 -24.33 4.43
C LYS A 293 2.25 -24.90 4.87
N VAL A 294 1.30 -24.95 3.94
CA VAL A 294 -0.03 -25.50 4.18
C VAL A 294 0.02 -26.82 4.96
N GLY A 295 -0.69 -26.87 6.09
CA GLY A 295 -0.71 -28.03 6.98
C GLY A 295 0.39 -28.07 8.03
N ASP A 296 1.41 -27.23 7.92
CA ASP A 296 2.49 -27.16 8.91
C ASP A 296 2.04 -26.48 10.23
N ALA A 297 2.89 -26.56 11.23
CA ALA A 297 2.71 -25.85 12.48
C ALA A 297 3.01 -24.36 12.29
N ASN A 298 2.12 -23.51 12.81
CA ASN A 298 2.35 -22.09 12.97
C ASN A 298 3.08 -21.78 14.29
N PRO A 299 3.65 -20.57 14.47
CA PRO A 299 4.19 -20.14 15.75
C PRO A 299 3.16 -20.26 16.87
N LEU A 300 3.59 -20.77 18.02
CA LEU A 300 2.74 -20.75 19.22
C LEU A 300 2.80 -19.37 19.86
N VAL A 301 1.65 -18.77 20.10
CA VAL A 301 1.57 -17.39 20.59
C VAL A 301 0.91 -17.26 21.95
N LYS A 302 1.38 -16.33 22.76
CA LYS A 302 0.77 -15.96 24.05
C LYS A 302 1.06 -14.52 24.42
N LEU A 303 0.19 -13.88 25.17
CA LEU A 303 0.40 -12.52 25.65
C LEU A 303 1.16 -12.51 26.98
N GLY A 304 2.14 -11.61 27.06
CA GLY A 304 2.85 -11.26 28.27
C GLY A 304 2.61 -9.80 28.67
N VAL A 305 2.54 -9.54 29.96
CA VAL A 305 2.56 -8.18 30.53
C VAL A 305 3.79 -8.03 31.39
N ILE A 306 4.56 -6.98 31.18
CA ILE A 306 5.79 -6.74 31.90
C ILE A 306 5.82 -5.32 32.50
N ASP A 307 6.19 -5.22 33.78
CA ASP A 307 6.41 -3.95 34.45
C ASP A 307 7.75 -3.37 33.94
N ALA A 308 7.72 -2.15 33.39
CA ALA A 308 8.87 -1.52 32.78
C ALA A 308 10.01 -1.26 33.78
N ASP A 309 9.71 -1.11 35.08
CA ASP A 309 10.69 -0.89 36.13
C ASP A 309 11.20 -2.19 36.77
N LYS A 310 10.33 -3.21 36.91
CA LYS A 310 10.67 -4.43 37.67
C LYS A 310 11.07 -5.61 36.78
N GLY A 311 10.69 -5.60 35.50
CA GLY A 311 11.07 -6.62 34.53
C GLY A 311 10.50 -8.02 34.85
N LYS A 312 9.37 -8.14 35.53
CA LYS A 312 8.71 -9.41 35.81
C LYS A 312 7.54 -9.62 34.86
N VAL A 313 7.65 -10.65 34.02
CA VAL A 313 6.56 -11.05 33.11
C VAL A 313 5.42 -11.70 33.86
N ARG A 314 4.21 -11.33 33.53
CA ARG A 314 2.96 -12.01 33.87
C ARG A 314 2.33 -12.50 32.56
N TRP A 315 2.14 -13.79 32.46
CA TRP A 315 1.46 -14.38 31.29
C TRP A 315 -0.04 -14.28 31.47
N VAL A 316 -0.73 -13.95 30.40
CA VAL A 316 -2.20 -13.88 30.33
C VAL A 316 -2.71 -14.79 29.22
N SER A 317 -3.80 -15.51 29.48
CA SER A 317 -4.40 -16.41 28.51
C SER A 317 -5.68 -15.80 27.95
N VAL A 318 -5.80 -15.77 26.64
CA VAL A 318 -7.01 -15.34 25.91
C VAL A 318 -7.68 -16.52 25.19
N THR A 319 -6.95 -17.61 25.01
CA THR A 319 -7.45 -18.82 24.35
C THR A 319 -6.69 -20.05 24.88
N ASP A 320 -7.34 -21.21 24.85
CA ASP A 320 -6.72 -22.52 25.09
C ASP A 320 -6.40 -23.25 23.76
N ASP A 321 -6.77 -22.65 22.60
CA ASP A 321 -6.46 -23.19 21.28
C ASP A 321 -5.02 -22.82 20.90
N PRO A 322 -4.10 -23.80 20.81
CA PRO A 322 -2.70 -23.53 20.47
C PRO A 322 -2.50 -23.16 18.99
N GLU A 323 -3.51 -23.37 18.13
CA GLU A 323 -3.45 -23.04 16.72
C GLU A 323 -4.09 -21.67 16.41
N ALA A 324 -4.64 -20.97 17.42
CA ALA A 324 -5.23 -19.65 17.23
C ALA A 324 -4.17 -18.57 16.98
N TYR A 325 -4.53 -17.59 16.18
CA TYR A 325 -3.73 -16.38 15.96
C TYR A 325 -4.17 -15.26 16.90
N ILE A 326 -3.24 -14.38 17.28
CA ILE A 326 -3.51 -13.12 17.98
C ILE A 326 -3.01 -11.97 17.08
N PRO A 327 -3.77 -11.57 16.05
CA PRO A 327 -3.30 -10.62 15.06
C PRO A 327 -3.23 -9.18 15.57
N ARG A 328 -4.09 -8.82 16.53
CA ARG A 328 -4.16 -7.46 17.09
C ARG A 328 -4.40 -7.53 18.61
N PHE A 329 -3.74 -6.65 19.35
CA PHE A 329 -3.93 -6.48 20.78
C PHE A 329 -3.43 -5.11 21.24
N GLY A 330 -3.80 -4.69 22.43
CA GLY A 330 -3.38 -3.43 23.00
C GLY A 330 -4.05 -3.15 24.34
N TRP A 331 -4.15 -1.87 24.71
CA TRP A 331 -4.72 -1.43 25.97
C TRP A 331 -6.08 -0.76 25.77
N VAL A 332 -7.08 -1.20 26.51
CA VAL A 332 -8.35 -0.47 26.66
C VAL A 332 -8.12 0.74 27.56
N ARG A 333 -7.37 0.54 28.66
CA ARG A 333 -6.98 1.53 29.66
C ARG A 333 -5.90 0.91 30.56
N PRO A 334 -5.29 1.68 31.49
CA PRO A 334 -4.37 1.09 32.48
C PRO A 334 -5.01 -0.11 33.20
N GLY A 335 -4.32 -1.25 33.15
CA GLY A 335 -4.73 -2.51 33.77
C GLY A 335 -5.72 -3.35 32.98
N ILE A 336 -6.25 -2.90 31.85
CA ILE A 336 -7.15 -3.68 30.97
C ILE A 336 -6.60 -3.72 29.56
N ILE A 337 -6.34 -4.93 29.07
CA ILE A 337 -5.87 -5.22 27.72
C ILE A 337 -7.06 -5.66 26.85
N TRP A 338 -6.99 -5.44 25.57
CA TRP A 338 -7.84 -6.08 24.56
C TRP A 338 -6.99 -6.99 23.67
N ALA A 339 -7.58 -8.05 23.14
CA ALA A 339 -6.94 -8.92 22.15
C ALA A 339 -7.99 -9.52 21.21
N GLU A 340 -7.69 -9.52 19.92
CA GLU A 340 -8.39 -10.29 18.90
C GLU A 340 -7.78 -11.69 18.81
N VAL A 341 -8.64 -12.71 18.84
CA VAL A 341 -8.25 -14.11 18.73
C VAL A 341 -8.96 -14.71 17.51
N LEU A 342 -8.18 -15.02 16.49
CA LEU A 342 -8.65 -15.59 15.24
C LEU A 342 -8.34 -17.09 15.24
N ASN A 343 -9.32 -17.94 14.94
CA ASN A 343 -9.09 -19.37 14.82
C ASN A 343 -8.29 -19.69 13.54
N ARG A 344 -7.69 -20.88 13.45
CA ARG A 344 -6.85 -21.28 12.31
C ARG A 344 -7.64 -21.29 10.98
N ASN A 345 -8.92 -21.64 10.99
CA ASN A 345 -9.79 -21.57 9.80
C ASN A 345 -10.12 -20.14 9.37
N GLN A 346 -9.77 -19.15 10.20
CA GLN A 346 -10.00 -17.73 9.98
C GLN A 346 -11.46 -17.34 9.70
N ASP A 347 -12.40 -18.15 10.14
CA ASP A 347 -13.83 -17.92 10.02
C ASP A 347 -14.52 -17.50 11.32
N LYS A 348 -13.73 -17.39 12.42
CA LYS A 348 -14.17 -16.92 13.73
C LYS A 348 -13.12 -16.04 14.40
N MET A 349 -13.53 -14.83 14.78
CA MET A 349 -12.75 -13.86 15.56
C MET A 349 -13.47 -13.56 16.87
N ASP A 350 -12.79 -13.75 17.98
CA ASP A 350 -13.27 -13.37 19.32
C ASP A 350 -12.44 -12.17 19.83
N LEU A 351 -13.10 -11.11 20.30
CA LEU A 351 -12.48 -10.00 21.02
C LEU A 351 -12.55 -10.28 22.52
N TYR A 352 -11.40 -10.27 23.17
CA TYR A 352 -11.28 -10.44 24.62
C TYR A 352 -10.83 -9.15 25.29
N PHE A 353 -11.39 -8.88 26.50
CA PHE A 353 -10.77 -7.98 27.45
C PHE A 353 -10.11 -8.81 28.57
N VAL A 354 -8.97 -8.33 29.06
CA VAL A 354 -8.13 -9.05 30.00
C VAL A 354 -7.70 -8.11 31.11
N ASP A 355 -7.90 -8.51 32.36
CA ASP A 355 -7.30 -7.85 33.51
C ASP A 355 -5.80 -8.19 33.58
N ALA A 356 -4.95 -7.21 33.32
CA ALA A 356 -3.51 -7.37 33.22
C ALA A 356 -2.85 -7.86 34.52
N LYS A 357 -3.48 -7.65 35.67
CA LYS A 357 -2.95 -8.04 36.97
C LYS A 357 -3.28 -9.48 37.34
N SER A 358 -4.54 -9.89 37.18
CA SER A 358 -5.02 -11.22 37.52
C SER A 358 -4.89 -12.24 36.39
N GLY A 359 -4.75 -11.79 35.13
CA GLY A 359 -4.80 -12.63 33.95
C GLY A 359 -6.21 -13.13 33.60
N LYS A 360 -7.25 -12.68 34.32
CA LYS A 360 -8.63 -13.06 34.01
C LYS A 360 -9.05 -12.40 32.68
N SER A 361 -9.55 -13.20 31.75
CA SER A 361 -10.10 -12.75 30.45
C SER A 361 -11.61 -12.93 30.40
N ALA A 362 -12.27 -12.10 29.59
CA ALA A 362 -13.67 -12.23 29.22
C ALA A 362 -13.87 -11.93 27.78
N LYS A 363 -14.64 -12.73 27.06
CA LYS A 363 -15.04 -12.46 25.69
C LYS A 363 -16.05 -11.32 25.66
N VAL A 364 -15.75 -10.31 24.86
CA VAL A 364 -16.53 -9.07 24.74
C VAL A 364 -17.36 -9.04 23.46
N LEU A 365 -16.82 -9.62 22.38
CA LEU A 365 -17.48 -9.70 21.09
C LEU A 365 -17.05 -10.97 20.37
N SER A 366 -17.93 -11.53 19.55
CA SER A 366 -17.63 -12.66 18.70
C SER A 366 -18.13 -12.37 17.28
N GLU A 367 -17.28 -12.53 16.30
CA GLU A 367 -17.57 -12.45 14.88
C GLU A 367 -17.42 -13.83 14.26
N THR A 368 -18.36 -14.23 13.42
CA THR A 368 -18.28 -15.50 12.67
C THR A 368 -18.62 -15.26 11.21
N SER A 369 -17.94 -15.93 10.29
CA SER A 369 -18.13 -15.82 8.87
C SER A 369 -18.26 -17.18 8.20
N PRO A 370 -19.35 -17.93 8.46
CA PRO A 370 -19.53 -19.27 7.90
C PRO A 370 -19.46 -19.28 6.37
N GLY A 371 -18.67 -20.20 5.81
CA GLY A 371 -18.48 -20.31 4.36
C GLY A 371 -17.66 -19.18 3.75
N ALA A 372 -16.97 -18.40 4.58
CA ALA A 372 -16.08 -17.32 4.18
C ALA A 372 -14.93 -17.24 5.19
N TRP A 373 -14.25 -16.14 5.24
CA TRP A 373 -13.21 -15.82 6.23
C TRP A 373 -13.52 -14.48 6.91
N ILE A 374 -12.70 -14.08 7.86
CA ILE A 374 -12.73 -12.76 8.48
C ILE A 374 -11.47 -12.01 8.06
N ASN A 375 -11.66 -10.83 7.50
CA ASN A 375 -10.56 -9.94 7.17
C ASN A 375 -10.04 -9.27 8.45
N VAL A 376 -8.76 -9.46 8.76
CA VAL A 376 -8.08 -8.73 9.83
C VAL A 376 -7.83 -7.30 9.33
N ASN A 377 -8.20 -6.31 10.13
CA ASN A 377 -8.02 -4.89 9.81
C ASN A 377 -7.63 -4.10 11.06
N ASP A 378 -7.39 -2.80 10.88
CA ASP A 378 -7.00 -1.88 11.96
C ASP A 378 -8.13 -0.91 12.35
N ASP A 379 -9.39 -1.27 12.09
CA ASP A 379 -10.55 -0.40 12.33
C ASP A 379 -11.02 -0.40 13.79
N PHE A 380 -10.65 -1.42 14.56
CA PHE A 380 -11.03 -1.49 15.96
C PHE A 380 -10.53 -0.29 16.76
N ARG A 381 -11.43 0.37 17.46
CA ARG A 381 -11.12 1.50 18.36
C ARG A 381 -11.94 1.42 19.62
N VAL A 382 -11.30 1.51 20.77
CA VAL A 382 -11.99 1.85 22.02
C VAL A 382 -12.04 3.37 22.13
N LEU A 383 -13.25 3.94 22.22
CA LEU A 383 -13.40 5.38 22.30
C LEU A 383 -12.88 5.93 23.64
N LYS A 384 -12.40 7.17 23.64
CA LYS A 384 -11.85 7.88 24.84
C LYS A 384 -12.87 7.97 25.99
N SER A 385 -14.18 7.91 25.67
CA SER A 385 -15.24 7.76 26.67
C SER A 385 -15.07 6.53 27.55
N GLY A 386 -14.42 5.45 27.04
CA GLY A 386 -14.08 4.23 27.72
C GLY A 386 -15.25 3.29 28.00
N ASP A 387 -16.36 3.47 27.31
CA ASP A 387 -17.59 2.67 27.40
C ASP A 387 -18.14 2.22 26.04
N ARG A 388 -17.48 2.61 24.95
CA ARG A 388 -17.87 2.25 23.58
C ARG A 388 -16.68 1.81 22.76
N LEU A 389 -16.95 0.97 21.74
CA LEU A 389 -15.98 0.52 20.77
C LEU A 389 -16.56 0.57 19.37
N LEU A 390 -15.70 0.87 18.40
CA LEU A 390 -15.97 0.81 16.96
C LEU A 390 -15.45 -0.52 16.44
N TRP A 391 -16.21 -1.16 15.56
CA TRP A 391 -15.91 -2.46 14.94
C TRP A 391 -16.30 -2.44 13.48
N SER A 392 -15.51 -3.03 12.59
CA SER A 392 -15.90 -3.26 11.21
C SER A 392 -16.23 -4.73 10.97
N SER A 393 -17.20 -5.00 10.09
CA SER A 393 -17.65 -6.35 9.79
C SER A 393 -18.39 -6.40 8.46
N TRP A 394 -18.23 -7.48 7.72
CA TRP A 394 -19.00 -7.75 6.48
C TRP A 394 -20.17 -8.75 6.68
N ARG A 395 -20.70 -8.80 7.90
CA ARG A 395 -21.76 -9.74 8.30
C ARG A 395 -23.07 -9.61 7.51
N ASP A 396 -23.34 -8.44 6.95
CA ASP A 396 -24.53 -8.15 6.12
C ASP A 396 -24.24 -8.21 4.61
N GLY A 397 -23.06 -8.63 4.19
CA GLY A 397 -22.66 -8.80 2.80
C GLY A 397 -21.63 -7.78 2.31
N HIS A 398 -21.48 -6.65 3.00
CA HIS A 398 -20.47 -5.60 2.77
C HIS A 398 -19.77 -5.25 4.07
N THR A 399 -18.57 -4.73 4.00
CA THR A 399 -17.86 -4.24 5.18
C THR A 399 -18.46 -2.93 5.65
N HIS A 400 -19.00 -2.93 6.85
CA HIS A 400 -19.63 -1.78 7.47
C HIS A 400 -19.14 -1.55 8.90
N LEU A 401 -19.38 -0.32 9.41
CA LEU A 401 -18.99 0.09 10.75
C LEU A 401 -20.14 -0.12 11.73
N TYR A 402 -19.79 -0.64 12.91
CA TYR A 402 -20.69 -0.95 14.01
C TYR A 402 -20.18 -0.31 15.29
N LEU A 403 -21.08 0.31 16.05
CA LEU A 403 -20.80 0.88 17.35
C LEU A 403 -21.38 -0.02 18.43
N TYR A 404 -20.54 -0.39 19.39
CA TYR A 404 -20.94 -1.19 20.56
C TYR A 404 -20.70 -0.42 21.85
N SER A 405 -21.45 -0.77 22.89
CA SER A 405 -21.23 -0.29 24.26
C SER A 405 -20.91 -1.43 25.23
N PHE A 406 -20.13 -1.11 26.24
CA PHE A 406 -19.79 -2.03 27.33
C PHE A 406 -19.76 -1.32 28.69
N ASP A 407 -19.82 -2.08 29.79
CA ASP A 407 -19.79 -1.50 31.13
C ASP A 407 -18.36 -1.01 31.46
N LYS A 408 -18.16 0.30 31.45
CA LYS A 408 -16.88 0.93 31.81
C LYS A 408 -16.39 0.55 33.22
N GLN A 409 -17.29 0.33 34.17
CA GLN A 409 -16.93 -0.01 35.55
C GLN A 409 -16.53 -1.47 35.68
N ASN A 410 -17.13 -2.34 34.87
CA ASN A 410 -16.88 -3.77 34.86
C ASN A 410 -16.69 -4.28 33.40
N PRO A 411 -15.61 -3.92 32.72
CA PRO A 411 -15.42 -4.23 31.29
C PRO A 411 -15.30 -5.75 31.00
N LEU A 412 -15.06 -6.55 32.01
CA LEU A 412 -15.05 -8.02 31.94
C LEU A 412 -16.40 -8.64 32.34
N GLY A 413 -17.43 -7.85 32.57
CA GLY A 413 -18.71 -8.30 33.12
C GLY A 413 -19.65 -8.98 32.13
N GLY A 414 -19.32 -9.01 30.85
CA GLY A 414 -20.15 -9.63 29.80
C GLY A 414 -19.83 -9.08 28.41
N GLU A 415 -20.61 -9.54 27.46
CA GLU A 415 -20.47 -9.11 26.06
C GLU A 415 -20.90 -7.65 25.86
N ALA A 416 -20.23 -6.97 24.92
CA ALA A 416 -20.63 -5.65 24.47
C ALA A 416 -21.96 -5.72 23.72
N LYS A 417 -22.76 -4.67 23.86
CA LYS A 417 -24.07 -4.55 23.21
C LYS A 417 -23.94 -3.74 21.94
N LEU A 418 -24.51 -4.23 20.86
CA LEU A 418 -24.63 -3.44 19.64
C LEU A 418 -25.55 -2.24 19.87
N ASP A 419 -24.99 -1.06 19.83
CA ASP A 419 -25.76 0.18 19.90
C ASP A 419 -26.34 0.51 18.51
N ARG A 420 -25.49 0.37 17.46
CA ARG A 420 -25.88 0.76 16.11
C ARG A 420 -24.94 0.23 15.04
N GLN A 421 -25.50 -0.06 13.87
CA GLN A 421 -24.77 -0.09 12.60
C GLN A 421 -24.66 1.36 12.09
N LEU A 422 -23.46 1.88 11.87
CA LEU A 422 -23.22 3.25 11.45
C LEU A 422 -23.38 3.42 9.94
N THR A 423 -22.80 2.53 9.16
CA THR A 423 -22.87 2.54 7.69
C THR A 423 -23.67 1.37 7.18
N GLN A 424 -24.38 1.52 6.05
CA GLN A 424 -25.18 0.48 5.41
C GLN A 424 -25.35 0.76 3.92
N GLY A 425 -25.56 -0.27 3.11
CA GLY A 425 -25.79 -0.18 1.66
C GLY A 425 -24.85 -1.05 0.86
N ASP A 426 -24.92 -0.94 -0.47
CA ASP A 426 -24.16 -1.77 -1.40
C ASP A 426 -22.78 -1.14 -1.67
N PHE A 427 -21.93 -1.03 -0.63
CA PHE A 427 -20.57 -0.50 -0.71
C PHE A 427 -19.71 -1.00 0.44
N GLU A 428 -18.39 -0.97 0.26
CA GLU A 428 -17.41 -1.35 1.27
C GLU A 428 -16.90 -0.11 2.03
N VAL A 429 -16.82 -0.20 3.35
CA VAL A 429 -15.89 0.61 4.14
C VAL A 429 -14.54 -0.09 4.04
N LEU A 430 -13.52 0.64 3.58
CA LEU A 430 -12.20 0.10 3.30
C LEU A 430 -11.22 0.31 4.46
N GLY A 431 -11.50 1.29 5.32
CA GLY A 431 -10.73 1.54 6.53
C GLY A 431 -11.21 2.78 7.28
N VAL A 432 -11.02 2.80 8.60
CA VAL A 432 -11.26 3.94 9.48
C VAL A 432 -10.02 4.84 9.49
N GLU A 433 -10.14 6.03 8.92
CA GLU A 433 -9.05 7.00 8.79
C GLU A 433 -8.88 7.90 10.02
N GLY A 434 -9.94 8.08 10.82
CA GLY A 434 -9.89 8.88 12.03
C GLY A 434 -11.21 8.95 12.79
N VAL A 435 -11.16 9.41 14.03
CA VAL A 435 -12.36 9.64 14.86
C VAL A 435 -12.21 10.94 15.64
N ASP A 436 -13.05 11.93 15.32
CA ASP A 436 -13.23 13.11 16.17
C ASP A 436 -14.31 12.80 17.22
N GLU A 437 -13.89 12.36 18.41
CA GLU A 437 -14.82 12.04 19.48
C GLU A 437 -15.51 13.26 20.08
N ALA A 438 -14.90 14.44 19.99
CA ALA A 438 -15.50 15.68 20.49
C ALA A 438 -16.67 16.12 19.60
N ALA A 439 -16.53 15.98 18.28
CA ALA A 439 -17.60 16.22 17.32
C ALA A 439 -18.50 14.99 17.11
N GLY A 440 -18.13 13.83 17.66
CA GLY A 440 -18.83 12.56 17.46
C GLY A 440 -18.84 12.11 16.01
N THR A 441 -17.72 12.23 15.30
CA THR A 441 -17.60 11.95 13.87
C THR A 441 -16.55 10.87 13.61
N VAL A 442 -16.87 9.89 12.74
CA VAL A 442 -15.95 8.91 12.21
C VAL A 442 -15.63 9.27 10.76
N PHE A 443 -14.34 9.25 10.41
CA PHE A 443 -13.84 9.41 9.05
C PHE A 443 -13.38 8.05 8.51
N PHE A 444 -13.75 7.74 7.27
CA PHE A 444 -13.44 6.45 6.68
C PHE A 444 -13.27 6.55 5.17
N SER A 445 -12.51 5.64 4.59
CA SER A 445 -12.42 5.43 3.16
C SER A 445 -13.48 4.43 2.68
N SER A 446 -13.99 4.64 1.47
CA SER A 446 -15.03 3.80 0.89
C SER A 446 -15.01 3.85 -0.63
N ASP A 447 -15.50 2.77 -1.23
CA ASP A 447 -15.76 2.63 -2.66
C ASP A 447 -17.22 2.94 -3.05
N LYS A 448 -17.94 3.60 -2.17
CA LYS A 448 -19.35 3.96 -2.37
C LYS A 448 -19.55 4.63 -3.73
N ASP A 449 -20.58 4.17 -4.46
CA ASP A 449 -20.99 4.61 -5.79
C ASP A 449 -20.19 4.00 -6.98
N ASP A 450 -18.90 3.66 -6.83
CA ASP A 450 -18.11 2.99 -7.86
C ASP A 450 -16.95 2.18 -7.24
N PRO A 451 -16.98 0.84 -7.28
CA PRO A 451 -15.94 0.01 -6.66
C PRO A 451 -14.55 0.15 -7.31
N ARG A 452 -14.43 0.94 -8.39
CA ARG A 452 -13.15 1.29 -9.03
C ARG A 452 -12.54 2.57 -8.49
N GLN A 453 -13.20 3.25 -7.53
CA GLN A 453 -12.77 4.51 -6.92
C GLN A 453 -12.61 4.35 -5.41
N ARG A 454 -11.90 5.28 -4.80
CA ARG A 454 -11.77 5.40 -3.35
C ARG A 454 -12.01 6.85 -2.96
N HIS A 455 -12.94 7.05 -2.04
CA HIS A 455 -13.27 8.39 -1.53
C HIS A 455 -13.27 8.41 -0.01
N ILE A 456 -13.05 9.60 0.55
CA ILE A 456 -13.12 9.84 1.99
C ILE A 456 -14.51 10.30 2.36
N PHE A 457 -15.06 9.70 3.41
CA PHE A 457 -16.37 9.96 3.95
C PHE A 457 -16.30 10.30 5.44
N SER A 458 -17.34 10.93 5.94
CA SER A 458 -17.58 11.11 7.37
C SER A 458 -18.99 10.69 7.74
N ILE A 459 -19.18 10.19 8.98
CA ILE A 459 -20.48 9.86 9.54
C ILE A 459 -20.48 10.16 11.04
N LYS A 460 -21.63 10.55 11.58
CA LYS A 460 -21.76 10.74 13.02
C LYS A 460 -21.86 9.40 13.77
N LEU A 461 -21.36 9.36 15.02
CA LEU A 461 -21.49 8.20 15.91
C LEU A 461 -22.96 7.82 16.23
N ASP A 462 -23.92 8.69 15.94
CA ASP A 462 -25.34 8.37 15.99
C ASP A 462 -25.89 7.82 14.66
N GLY A 463 -25.04 7.60 13.66
CA GLY A 463 -25.39 7.09 12.34
C GLY A 463 -26.00 8.11 11.39
N SER A 464 -26.09 9.38 11.81
CA SER A 464 -26.58 10.47 10.97
C SER A 464 -25.46 11.13 10.17
N ASP A 465 -25.83 12.01 9.24
CA ASP A 465 -24.94 12.94 8.54
C ASP A 465 -23.79 12.26 7.79
N LEU A 466 -24.11 11.22 6.99
CA LEU A 466 -23.15 10.63 6.06
C LEU A 466 -22.80 11.64 4.97
N GLN A 467 -21.53 12.04 4.90
CA GLN A 467 -21.02 13.00 3.91
C GLN A 467 -19.82 12.44 3.17
N GLN A 468 -19.75 12.73 1.87
CA GLN A 468 -18.55 12.50 1.06
C GLN A 468 -17.69 13.76 1.11
N LEU A 469 -16.40 13.61 1.43
CA LEU A 469 -15.46 14.73 1.58
C LEU A 469 -14.63 14.99 0.32
N THR A 470 -14.46 13.98 -0.55
CA THR A 470 -13.65 14.03 -1.79
C THR A 470 -14.53 13.69 -3.00
N HIS A 471 -14.37 14.42 -4.12
CA HIS A 471 -15.36 14.36 -5.20
C HIS A 471 -14.78 14.12 -6.61
N ASP A 472 -13.48 14.41 -6.86
CA ASP A 472 -12.89 14.19 -8.17
C ASP A 472 -12.79 12.69 -8.46
N GLU A 473 -13.00 12.29 -9.71
CA GLU A 473 -12.89 10.89 -10.13
C GLU A 473 -11.47 10.38 -9.96
N GLY A 474 -11.28 9.33 -9.14
CA GLY A 474 -9.98 8.74 -8.86
C GLY A 474 -9.89 8.06 -7.49
N MET A 475 -8.67 7.95 -7.01
CA MET A 475 -8.30 7.27 -5.77
C MET A 475 -7.85 8.31 -4.75
N TYR A 476 -8.48 8.30 -3.60
CA TYR A 476 -8.10 9.11 -2.45
C TYR A 476 -7.67 8.22 -1.29
N SER A 477 -6.66 8.68 -0.56
CA SER A 477 -6.33 8.22 0.79
C SER A 477 -6.19 9.43 1.71
N ALA A 478 -6.33 9.22 3.02
CA ALA A 478 -6.21 10.30 3.99
C ALA A 478 -5.55 9.81 5.28
N LYS A 479 -4.88 10.73 5.99
CA LYS A 479 -4.35 10.52 7.34
C LYS A 479 -4.78 11.69 8.23
N PHE A 480 -5.73 11.46 9.13
CA PHE A 480 -6.27 12.50 10.01
C PHE A 480 -5.33 12.80 11.19
N SER A 481 -5.34 14.05 11.65
CA SER A 481 -4.81 14.45 12.96
C SER A 481 -5.62 13.77 14.06
N GLU A 482 -5.06 13.63 15.27
CA GLU A 482 -5.76 12.93 16.37
C GLU A 482 -7.02 13.67 16.83
N ASP A 483 -7.05 14.98 16.67
CA ASP A 483 -8.24 15.80 16.97
C ASP A 483 -9.27 15.84 15.84
N GLY A 484 -9.00 15.22 14.68
CA GLY A 484 -9.88 15.14 13.52
C GLY A 484 -10.11 16.45 12.78
N LYS A 485 -9.36 17.51 13.07
CA LYS A 485 -9.59 18.83 12.45
C LYS A 485 -8.81 19.02 11.16
N HIS A 486 -7.68 18.33 11.04
CA HIS A 486 -6.81 18.38 9.86
C HIS A 486 -6.62 16.98 9.30
N TYR A 487 -6.34 16.89 8.02
CA TYR A 487 -5.96 15.62 7.41
C TYR A 487 -5.05 15.86 6.20
N GLU A 488 -4.09 14.96 6.05
CA GLU A 488 -3.40 14.79 4.79
C GLU A 488 -4.34 14.07 3.82
N GLN A 489 -4.29 14.45 2.55
CA GLN A 489 -5.03 13.82 1.47
C GLN A 489 -4.10 13.59 0.30
N THR A 490 -3.95 12.34 -0.11
CA THR A 490 -3.32 11.96 -1.38
C THR A 490 -4.39 11.64 -2.42
N PHE A 491 -4.17 12.07 -3.66
CA PHE A 491 -5.05 11.85 -4.80
C PHE A 491 -4.26 11.41 -6.02
N VAL A 492 -4.81 10.45 -6.77
CA VAL A 492 -4.35 10.02 -8.09
C VAL A 492 -5.53 9.66 -8.97
N SER A 493 -5.40 9.87 -10.29
CA SER A 493 -6.42 9.47 -11.26
C SER A 493 -5.78 8.98 -12.56
N PRO A 494 -6.54 8.40 -13.51
CA PRO A 494 -5.98 7.94 -14.79
C PRO A 494 -5.29 9.03 -15.63
N LEU A 495 -5.58 10.30 -15.38
CA LEU A 495 -5.05 11.46 -16.12
C LEU A 495 -4.35 12.49 -15.24
N ALA A 496 -4.14 12.20 -13.95
CA ALA A 496 -3.47 13.12 -13.04
C ALA A 496 -2.44 12.38 -12.20
N ALA A 497 -1.20 12.84 -12.24
CA ALA A 497 -0.12 12.36 -11.40
C ALA A 497 -0.44 12.54 -9.91
N PRO A 498 0.12 11.71 -9.02
CA PRO A 498 -0.12 11.79 -7.58
C PRO A 498 0.14 13.18 -7.01
N ARG A 499 -0.77 13.64 -6.17
CA ARG A 499 -0.63 14.91 -5.42
C ARG A 499 -1.05 14.73 -3.97
N MET A 500 -0.37 15.45 -3.09
CA MET A 500 -0.64 15.47 -1.65
C MET A 500 -1.06 16.87 -1.23
N SER A 501 -2.07 16.96 -0.40
CA SER A 501 -2.60 18.22 0.13
C SER A 501 -2.82 18.11 1.64
N LEU A 502 -2.66 19.22 2.34
CA LEU A 502 -3.11 19.38 3.72
C LEU A 502 -4.48 20.02 3.72
N CYS A 503 -5.45 19.37 4.31
CA CYS A 503 -6.84 19.81 4.39
C CYS A 503 -7.21 20.16 5.84
N THR A 504 -8.04 21.17 6.00
CA THR A 504 -8.70 21.50 7.28
C THR A 504 -10.19 21.28 7.11
N MET A 505 -10.84 20.62 8.07
CA MET A 505 -12.26 20.35 8.00
C MET A 505 -13.07 21.65 7.75
N GLY A 506 -13.90 21.62 6.71
CA GLY A 506 -14.72 22.77 6.31
C GLY A 506 -13.98 23.90 5.58
N ALA A 507 -12.71 23.74 5.22
CA ALA A 507 -11.91 24.70 4.47
C ALA A 507 -11.30 24.07 3.20
N ALA A 508 -10.74 24.92 2.32
CA ALA A 508 -10.03 24.46 1.14
C ALA A 508 -8.68 23.79 1.53
N CYS A 509 -8.30 22.76 0.79
CA CYS A 509 -7.02 22.08 0.96
C CYS A 509 -5.85 22.92 0.37
N ALA A 510 -4.72 22.90 1.06
CA ALA A 510 -3.48 23.51 0.60
C ALA A 510 -2.56 22.44 -0.03
N PRO A 511 -1.96 22.68 -1.21
CA PRO A 511 -1.06 21.72 -1.83
C PRO A 511 0.25 21.59 -1.02
N VAL A 512 0.73 20.37 -0.81
CA VAL A 512 1.96 20.06 -0.07
C VAL A 512 3.03 19.50 -1.01
N TRP A 513 2.64 18.57 -1.89
CA TRP A 513 3.53 17.93 -2.84
C TRP A 513 2.75 17.49 -4.08
N GLN A 514 3.45 17.40 -5.20
CA GLN A 514 2.95 16.85 -6.45
C GLN A 514 4.07 16.11 -7.18
N ALA A 515 3.76 14.94 -7.71
CA ALA A 515 4.66 14.21 -8.60
C ALA A 515 4.93 15.01 -9.89
N ARG A 516 6.01 14.69 -10.58
CA ARG A 516 6.23 15.16 -11.96
C ARG A 516 5.03 14.74 -12.81
N ASP A 517 4.63 15.59 -13.75
CA ASP A 517 3.47 15.30 -14.61
C ASP A 517 3.85 14.28 -15.71
N GLU A 518 3.98 13.03 -15.29
CA GLU A 518 4.33 11.94 -16.20
C GLU A 518 3.26 11.71 -17.28
N VAL A 519 2.00 12.07 -17.01
CA VAL A 519 0.92 11.99 -18.00
C VAL A 519 1.21 12.92 -19.17
N ALA A 520 1.48 14.20 -18.89
CA ALA A 520 1.80 15.17 -19.93
C ALA A 520 3.21 14.96 -20.52
N ASP A 521 4.20 14.71 -19.67
CA ASP A 521 5.60 14.55 -20.06
C ASP A 521 5.83 13.39 -21.03
N TYR A 522 5.16 12.26 -20.79
CA TYR A 522 5.32 11.05 -21.59
C TYR A 522 4.09 10.70 -22.44
N GLY A 523 3.04 11.52 -22.38
CA GLY A 523 1.81 11.32 -23.16
C GLY A 523 1.10 10.02 -22.80
N LEU A 524 1.00 9.71 -21.49
CA LEU A 524 0.28 8.54 -20.99
C LEU A 524 -1.22 8.74 -21.23
N ARG A 525 -1.93 7.64 -21.51
CA ARG A 525 -3.34 7.66 -21.84
C ARG A 525 -4.17 6.91 -20.83
N ALA A 526 -5.35 7.44 -20.50
CA ALA A 526 -6.32 6.70 -19.70
C ALA A 526 -6.88 5.48 -20.49
N PRO A 527 -7.08 4.34 -19.85
CA PRO A 527 -7.77 3.21 -20.47
C PRO A 527 -9.27 3.51 -20.56
N LYS A 528 -9.97 2.76 -21.40
CA LYS A 528 -11.42 2.71 -21.37
C LYS A 528 -11.87 1.76 -20.27
N PHE A 529 -12.72 2.24 -19.38
CA PHE A 529 -13.37 1.41 -18.36
C PHE A 529 -14.62 0.76 -18.96
N LEU A 530 -14.77 -0.54 -18.76
CA LEU A 530 -15.80 -1.37 -19.36
C LEU A 530 -16.51 -2.20 -18.30
N GLU A 531 -17.71 -2.66 -18.63
CA GLU A 531 -18.50 -3.56 -17.81
C GLU A 531 -18.88 -4.80 -18.61
N PHE A 532 -18.75 -5.94 -17.95
CA PHE A 532 -19.10 -7.24 -18.49
C PHE A 532 -20.04 -7.97 -17.53
N LYS A 533 -20.63 -9.07 -17.97
CA LYS A 533 -21.46 -9.92 -17.12
C LYS A 533 -20.88 -11.32 -17.08
N ALA A 534 -20.64 -11.82 -15.86
CA ALA A 534 -20.40 -13.23 -15.64
C ALA A 534 -21.67 -14.04 -16.05
N GLU A 535 -21.56 -15.35 -16.18
CA GLU A 535 -22.69 -16.20 -16.60
C GLU A 535 -23.91 -16.12 -15.68
N ASP A 536 -23.68 -15.86 -14.38
CA ASP A 536 -24.76 -15.69 -13.39
C ASP A 536 -25.31 -14.25 -13.33
N GLY A 537 -24.85 -13.34 -14.22
CA GLY A 537 -25.27 -11.96 -14.28
C GLY A 537 -24.47 -11.00 -13.39
N THR A 538 -23.51 -11.48 -12.61
CA THR A 538 -22.61 -10.65 -11.79
C THR A 538 -21.85 -9.67 -12.67
N THR A 539 -21.76 -8.40 -12.26
CA THR A 539 -20.99 -7.39 -13.00
C THR A 539 -19.48 -7.58 -12.76
N LEU A 540 -18.73 -7.69 -13.86
CA LEU A 540 -17.29 -7.69 -13.88
C LEU A 540 -16.80 -6.35 -14.45
N TYR A 541 -15.87 -5.69 -13.78
CA TYR A 541 -15.28 -4.45 -14.28
C TYR A 541 -13.97 -4.74 -15.01
N GLY A 542 -13.78 -4.08 -16.16
CA GLY A 542 -12.58 -4.21 -16.96
C GLY A 542 -12.03 -2.87 -17.42
N ARG A 543 -10.77 -2.88 -17.87
CA ARG A 543 -10.11 -1.75 -18.51
C ARG A 543 -9.46 -2.18 -19.81
N LEU A 544 -9.50 -1.33 -20.84
CA LEU A 544 -8.92 -1.57 -22.16
C LEU A 544 -8.11 -0.37 -22.61
N LEU A 545 -6.81 -0.57 -22.88
CA LEU A 545 -5.95 0.39 -23.53
C LEU A 545 -5.70 -0.05 -24.98
N LEU A 546 -6.18 0.73 -25.95
CA LEU A 546 -5.98 0.45 -27.36
C LEU A 546 -4.70 1.08 -27.89
N PRO A 547 -4.01 0.48 -28.88
CA PRO A 547 -2.85 1.11 -29.52
C PRO A 547 -3.26 2.40 -30.22
N SER A 548 -2.36 3.42 -30.16
CA SER A 548 -2.57 4.69 -30.86
C SER A 548 -2.45 4.56 -32.38
N ASN A 549 -1.70 3.57 -32.86
CA ASN A 549 -1.31 3.39 -34.25
C ASN A 549 -1.95 2.12 -34.87
N ALA A 550 -3.17 1.78 -34.46
CA ALA A 550 -3.86 0.62 -35.01
C ALA A 550 -4.00 0.76 -36.55
N PRO A 551 -3.56 -0.23 -37.34
CA PRO A 551 -3.72 -0.19 -38.78
C PRO A 551 -5.19 -0.17 -39.16
N ALA A 552 -5.58 0.71 -40.07
CA ALA A 552 -6.96 0.79 -40.56
C ALA A 552 -7.35 -0.56 -41.20
N GLY A 553 -8.33 -1.27 -40.60
CA GLY A 553 -8.79 -2.58 -41.05
C GLY A 553 -7.90 -3.77 -40.70
N GLY A 554 -6.81 -3.57 -39.92
CA GLY A 554 -5.99 -4.62 -39.36
C GLY A 554 -6.58 -5.24 -38.09
N LYS A 555 -6.10 -6.42 -37.74
CA LYS A 555 -6.37 -7.07 -36.46
C LYS A 555 -5.34 -6.65 -35.43
N ILE A 556 -5.77 -6.42 -34.19
CA ILE A 556 -4.95 -5.92 -33.09
C ILE A 556 -4.72 -7.07 -32.11
N PRO A 557 -3.49 -7.55 -31.89
CA PRO A 557 -3.17 -8.54 -30.90
C PRO A 557 -3.52 -8.04 -29.48
N LEU A 558 -3.95 -8.95 -28.60
CA LEU A 558 -4.42 -8.62 -27.26
C LEU A 558 -3.50 -9.22 -26.21
N ILE A 559 -3.09 -8.43 -25.24
CA ILE A 559 -2.40 -8.86 -24.03
C ILE A 559 -3.35 -8.69 -22.85
N VAL A 560 -3.62 -9.78 -22.13
CA VAL A 560 -4.38 -9.80 -20.89
C VAL A 560 -3.41 -9.69 -19.72
N ASN A 561 -3.56 -8.64 -18.91
CA ASN A 561 -2.82 -8.45 -17.66
C ASN A 561 -3.72 -8.94 -16.52
N ILE A 562 -3.28 -9.94 -15.76
CA ILE A 562 -4.09 -10.60 -14.73
C ILE A 562 -3.36 -10.65 -13.39
N TYR A 563 -4.09 -10.40 -12.30
CA TYR A 563 -3.75 -10.88 -10.97
C TYR A 563 -4.72 -11.99 -10.56
N GLY A 564 -6.02 -11.74 -10.61
CA GLY A 564 -7.09 -12.73 -10.51
C GLY A 564 -7.38 -13.27 -9.11
N GLY A 565 -6.56 -12.94 -8.12
CA GLY A 565 -6.65 -13.49 -6.76
C GLY A 565 -7.17 -12.51 -5.71
N PRO A 566 -7.28 -12.98 -4.44
CA PRO A 566 -7.96 -12.25 -3.37
C PRO A 566 -7.20 -11.03 -2.83
N ALA A 567 -5.92 -10.85 -3.19
CA ALA A 567 -5.13 -9.75 -2.66
C ALA A 567 -5.00 -8.54 -3.60
N GLY A 568 -5.53 -8.59 -4.84
CA GLY A 568 -5.32 -7.53 -5.81
C GLY A 568 -6.52 -7.21 -6.68
N GLN A 569 -6.92 -5.95 -6.71
CA GLN A 569 -7.87 -5.38 -7.68
C GLN A 569 -7.09 -4.70 -8.81
N MET A 570 -7.35 -5.09 -10.07
CA MET A 570 -6.61 -4.60 -11.23
C MET A 570 -7.31 -3.42 -11.94
N VAL A 571 -8.60 -3.25 -11.71
CA VAL A 571 -9.42 -2.26 -12.41
C VAL A 571 -9.79 -1.12 -11.45
N LEU A 572 -8.84 -0.22 -11.27
CA LEU A 572 -9.00 0.99 -10.47
C LEU A 572 -8.87 2.25 -11.33
N LYS A 573 -9.53 3.34 -10.94
CA LYS A 573 -9.40 4.65 -11.59
C LYS A 573 -8.17 5.39 -11.07
N GLU A 574 -7.03 4.78 -11.31
CA GLU A 574 -5.70 5.27 -10.98
C GLU A 574 -4.83 5.39 -12.23
N LEU A 575 -3.61 5.84 -12.08
CA LEU A 575 -2.67 5.97 -13.18
C LEU A 575 -2.34 4.58 -13.76
N THR A 576 -2.51 4.44 -15.08
CA THR A 576 -2.21 3.18 -15.78
C THR A 576 -0.71 2.94 -15.77
N SER A 577 -0.31 1.68 -15.66
CA SER A 577 1.10 1.29 -15.74
C SER A 577 1.76 1.85 -17.01
N PRO A 578 2.87 2.59 -16.91
CA PRO A 578 3.58 3.08 -18.09
C PRO A 578 4.06 1.96 -19.01
N PHE A 579 4.28 0.73 -18.51
CA PHE A 579 4.61 -0.42 -19.33
C PHE A 579 3.44 -0.85 -20.23
N ASP A 580 2.20 -0.76 -19.76
CA ASP A 580 1.01 -0.99 -20.60
C ASP A 580 0.98 0.00 -21.78
N GLU A 581 1.39 1.26 -21.56
CA GLU A 581 1.49 2.26 -22.62
C GLU A 581 2.63 1.93 -23.61
N ILE A 582 3.79 1.41 -23.15
CA ILE A 582 4.86 0.94 -24.05
C ILE A 582 4.31 -0.15 -24.97
N LEU A 583 3.69 -1.19 -24.40
CA LEU A 583 3.12 -2.28 -25.19
C LEU A 583 2.03 -1.79 -26.15
N ALA A 584 1.23 -0.81 -25.72
CA ALA A 584 0.22 -0.21 -26.60
C ALA A 584 0.83 0.56 -27.76
N ARG A 585 1.98 1.25 -27.58
CA ARG A 585 2.72 1.91 -28.67
C ARG A 585 3.34 0.92 -29.63
N GLU A 586 3.67 -0.27 -29.15
CA GLU A 586 4.14 -1.39 -29.97
C GLU A 586 3.01 -2.08 -30.78
N GLY A 587 1.78 -1.64 -30.62
CA GLY A 587 0.63 -2.11 -31.41
C GLY A 587 -0.24 -3.15 -30.74
N PHE A 588 -0.05 -3.44 -29.45
CA PHE A 588 -0.89 -4.34 -28.68
C PHE A 588 -2.07 -3.61 -28.04
N ALA A 589 -3.20 -4.28 -27.94
CA ALA A 589 -4.24 -3.86 -26.99
C ALA A 589 -3.98 -4.51 -25.62
N ILE A 590 -4.14 -3.75 -24.54
CA ILE A 590 -3.91 -4.23 -23.19
C ILE A 590 -5.25 -4.27 -22.46
N PHE A 591 -5.60 -5.42 -21.90
CA PHE A 591 -6.86 -5.65 -21.22
C PHE A 591 -6.63 -6.21 -19.81
N ALA A 592 -7.43 -5.76 -18.86
CA ALA A 592 -7.55 -6.38 -17.56
C ALA A 592 -9.01 -6.41 -17.15
N VAL A 593 -9.42 -7.43 -16.41
CA VAL A 593 -10.77 -7.54 -15.83
C VAL A 593 -10.67 -8.16 -14.44
N ASP A 594 -11.41 -7.60 -13.47
CA ASP A 594 -11.55 -8.16 -12.14
C ASP A 594 -12.62 -9.26 -12.17
N ASN A 595 -12.16 -10.50 -12.03
CA ASN A 595 -13.00 -11.67 -11.88
C ASN A 595 -13.53 -11.81 -10.45
N ARG A 596 -14.52 -12.66 -10.23
CA ARG A 596 -14.92 -13.05 -8.88
C ARG A 596 -13.72 -13.60 -8.10
N GLY A 597 -13.66 -13.29 -6.81
CA GLY A 597 -12.51 -13.57 -5.94
C GLY A 597 -11.64 -12.35 -5.66
N THR A 598 -11.65 -11.32 -6.53
CA THR A 598 -10.86 -10.09 -6.27
C THR A 598 -11.52 -9.21 -5.19
N PRO A 599 -10.75 -8.41 -4.44
CA PRO A 599 -11.27 -7.55 -3.37
C PRO A 599 -12.05 -6.33 -3.88
N GLY A 600 -12.56 -5.49 -2.96
CA GLY A 600 -13.28 -4.25 -3.26
C GLY A 600 -14.70 -4.48 -3.79
N ARG A 601 -15.32 -5.57 -3.40
CA ARG A 601 -16.69 -5.96 -3.77
C ARG A 601 -17.35 -6.65 -2.57
N ASP A 602 -18.64 -6.95 -2.71
CA ASP A 602 -19.39 -7.68 -1.69
C ASP A 602 -18.77 -9.04 -1.33
N ARG A 603 -19.13 -9.52 -0.15
CA ARG A 603 -18.68 -10.82 0.39
C ARG A 603 -18.90 -11.98 -0.59
N LYS A 604 -20.04 -12.03 -1.28
CA LYS A 604 -20.37 -13.10 -2.22
C LYS A 604 -19.42 -13.11 -3.42
N PHE A 605 -19.06 -11.93 -3.93
CA PHE A 605 -18.11 -11.78 -5.02
C PHE A 605 -16.71 -12.25 -4.60
N GLN A 606 -16.24 -11.81 -3.45
CA GLN A 606 -14.90 -12.15 -2.96
C GLN A 606 -14.78 -13.64 -2.61
N THR A 607 -15.80 -14.25 -2.00
CA THR A 607 -15.75 -15.65 -1.54
C THR A 607 -16.04 -16.69 -2.60
N ALA A 608 -16.25 -16.28 -3.85
CA ALA A 608 -16.50 -17.21 -4.96
C ALA A 608 -15.34 -18.17 -5.26
N ILE A 609 -14.13 -17.83 -4.82
CA ILE A 609 -12.90 -18.64 -4.96
C ILE A 609 -12.66 -19.58 -3.76
N ARG A 610 -13.54 -19.57 -2.77
CA ARG A 610 -13.31 -20.36 -1.56
C ARG A 610 -13.20 -21.84 -1.91
N HIS A 611 -12.17 -22.48 -1.39
CA HIS A 611 -11.78 -23.88 -1.56
C HIS A 611 -11.16 -24.24 -2.92
N GLU A 612 -11.14 -23.35 -3.91
CA GLU A 612 -10.59 -23.65 -5.22
C GLU A 612 -10.09 -22.38 -5.90
N PHE A 613 -8.83 -22.36 -6.34
CA PHE A 613 -8.28 -21.29 -7.17
C PHE A 613 -8.18 -21.73 -8.64
N GLY A 614 -8.49 -20.82 -9.54
CA GLY A 614 -8.30 -20.96 -10.98
C GLY A 614 -9.57 -21.11 -11.79
N ALA A 615 -10.50 -21.98 -11.39
CA ALA A 615 -11.66 -22.35 -12.23
C ALA A 615 -12.64 -21.20 -12.45
N ILE A 616 -13.12 -20.56 -11.36
CA ILE A 616 -14.08 -19.46 -11.47
C ILE A 616 -13.42 -18.21 -12.07
N GLU A 617 -12.17 -17.95 -11.72
CA GLU A 617 -11.40 -16.84 -12.22
C GLU A 617 -11.23 -16.95 -13.74
N LEU A 618 -10.75 -18.10 -14.24
CA LEU A 618 -10.58 -18.33 -15.68
C LEU A 618 -11.91 -18.24 -16.42
N LYS A 619 -12.98 -18.78 -15.84
CA LYS A 619 -14.32 -18.71 -16.42
C LYS A 619 -14.79 -17.28 -16.61
N ASP A 620 -14.62 -16.43 -15.62
CA ASP A 620 -14.98 -15.02 -15.69
C ASP A 620 -14.10 -14.26 -16.70
N GLN A 621 -12.77 -14.54 -16.73
CA GLN A 621 -11.85 -13.97 -17.71
C GLN A 621 -12.29 -14.31 -19.14
N LEU A 622 -12.58 -15.58 -19.44
CA LEU A 622 -12.99 -16.00 -20.78
C LEU A 622 -14.36 -15.43 -21.17
N THR A 623 -15.31 -15.37 -20.22
CA THR A 623 -16.62 -14.77 -20.44
C THR A 623 -16.53 -13.27 -20.77
N ALA A 624 -15.66 -12.54 -20.06
CA ALA A 624 -15.40 -11.12 -20.34
C ALA A 624 -14.72 -10.94 -21.70
N LEU A 625 -13.74 -11.80 -22.06
CA LEU A 625 -13.07 -11.78 -23.36
C LEU A 625 -14.03 -12.00 -24.53
N ASP A 626 -14.98 -12.94 -24.43
CA ASP A 626 -15.97 -13.16 -25.48
C ASP A 626 -16.85 -11.91 -25.70
N GLN A 627 -17.27 -11.25 -24.63
CA GLN A 627 -18.01 -10.00 -24.72
C GLN A 627 -17.13 -8.85 -25.25
N LEU A 628 -15.86 -8.82 -24.89
CA LEU A 628 -14.90 -7.82 -25.38
C LEU A 628 -14.73 -7.94 -26.90
N PHE A 629 -14.54 -9.15 -27.44
CA PHE A 629 -14.42 -9.38 -28.90
C PHE A 629 -15.68 -9.02 -29.65
N ALA A 630 -16.86 -9.22 -29.05
CA ALA A 630 -18.11 -8.77 -29.64
C ALA A 630 -18.23 -7.25 -29.71
N GLN A 631 -17.75 -6.54 -28.69
CA GLN A 631 -17.74 -5.07 -28.64
C GLN A 631 -16.63 -4.43 -29.51
N TYR A 632 -15.48 -5.13 -29.62
CA TYR A 632 -14.27 -4.65 -30.32
C TYR A 632 -13.82 -5.66 -31.39
N PRO A 633 -14.53 -5.79 -32.52
CA PRO A 633 -14.25 -6.81 -33.54
C PRO A 633 -12.89 -6.63 -34.26
N GLN A 634 -12.21 -5.49 -34.06
CA GLN A 634 -10.86 -5.24 -34.53
C GLN A 634 -9.79 -5.97 -33.69
N LEU A 635 -10.10 -6.44 -32.48
CA LEU A 635 -9.17 -7.24 -31.69
C LEU A 635 -8.98 -8.61 -32.33
N ASP A 636 -7.77 -9.15 -32.21
CA ASP A 636 -7.40 -10.46 -32.77
C ASP A 636 -7.51 -11.55 -31.69
N LYS A 637 -8.56 -12.35 -31.79
CA LYS A 637 -8.79 -13.47 -30.87
C LYS A 637 -7.82 -14.63 -31.02
N ASP A 638 -7.12 -14.70 -32.18
CA ASP A 638 -6.16 -15.79 -32.48
C ASP A 638 -4.73 -15.39 -32.10
N HIS A 639 -4.49 -14.11 -31.74
CA HIS A 639 -3.22 -13.59 -31.24
C HIS A 639 -3.41 -12.94 -29.88
N MET A 640 -3.66 -13.78 -28.87
CA MET A 640 -3.79 -13.38 -27.46
C MET A 640 -2.62 -13.88 -26.62
N ALA A 641 -2.18 -13.04 -25.70
CA ALA A 641 -1.31 -13.43 -24.59
C ALA A 641 -1.95 -13.11 -23.24
N ILE A 642 -1.44 -13.75 -22.21
CA ILE A 642 -1.80 -13.49 -20.81
C ILE A 642 -0.53 -13.38 -19.97
N TRP A 643 -0.50 -12.47 -19.00
CA TRP A 643 0.64 -12.39 -18.09
C TRP A 643 0.24 -11.86 -16.72
N GLY A 644 1.04 -12.26 -15.74
CA GLY A 644 0.88 -11.77 -14.39
C GLY A 644 2.03 -12.16 -13.48
N TRP A 645 2.01 -11.60 -12.29
CA TRP A 645 3.02 -11.76 -11.24
C TRP A 645 2.39 -12.41 -10.01
N SER A 646 3.15 -13.28 -9.29
CA SER A 646 2.66 -13.94 -8.08
C SER A 646 1.42 -14.78 -8.38
N ASN A 647 0.28 -14.54 -7.73
CA ASN A 647 -0.98 -15.17 -8.09
C ASN A 647 -1.36 -14.97 -9.57
N GLY A 648 -1.06 -13.80 -10.16
CA GLY A 648 -1.24 -13.56 -11.60
C GLY A 648 -0.36 -14.46 -12.48
N GLY A 649 0.84 -14.81 -12.01
CA GLY A 649 1.69 -15.82 -12.64
C GLY A 649 1.07 -17.22 -12.56
N SER A 650 0.49 -17.58 -11.42
CA SER A 650 -0.27 -18.82 -11.22
C SER A 650 -1.46 -18.90 -12.17
N MET A 651 -2.26 -17.83 -12.23
CA MET A 651 -3.40 -17.71 -13.14
C MET A 651 -2.99 -17.76 -14.61
N THR A 652 -1.83 -17.21 -14.97
CA THR A 652 -1.28 -17.31 -16.31
C THR A 652 -1.02 -18.78 -16.69
N ILE A 653 -0.36 -19.55 -15.82
CA ILE A 653 -0.10 -20.97 -16.06
C ILE A 653 -1.43 -21.74 -16.08
N TYR A 654 -2.33 -21.46 -15.13
CA TYR A 654 -3.67 -22.08 -15.08
C TYR A 654 -4.43 -21.86 -16.40
N ALA A 655 -4.49 -20.61 -16.87
CA ALA A 655 -5.15 -20.27 -18.13
C ALA A 655 -4.55 -20.98 -19.35
N MET A 656 -3.22 -21.11 -19.41
CA MET A 656 -2.53 -21.78 -20.52
C MET A 656 -2.59 -23.31 -20.46
N THR A 657 -2.93 -23.90 -19.31
CA THR A 657 -3.07 -25.35 -19.15
C THR A 657 -4.53 -25.80 -19.17
N HIS A 658 -5.50 -24.89 -19.00
CA HIS A 658 -6.94 -25.19 -18.99
C HIS A 658 -7.72 -24.52 -20.13
N SER A 659 -7.02 -23.80 -21.04
CA SER A 659 -7.62 -23.18 -22.23
C SER A 659 -6.60 -23.11 -23.35
N ASP A 660 -7.06 -23.27 -24.58
CA ASP A 660 -6.25 -23.14 -25.81
C ASP A 660 -6.31 -21.71 -26.42
N ARG A 661 -6.95 -20.77 -25.72
CA ARG A 661 -7.18 -19.40 -26.18
C ARG A 661 -5.91 -18.55 -26.26
N PHE A 662 -4.90 -18.84 -25.41
CA PHE A 662 -3.71 -18.00 -25.28
C PHE A 662 -2.53 -18.56 -26.06
N ARG A 663 -2.02 -17.79 -27.03
CA ARG A 663 -0.85 -18.14 -27.85
C ARG A 663 0.46 -18.01 -27.08
N ALA A 664 0.51 -17.06 -26.13
CA ALA A 664 1.69 -16.83 -25.31
C ALA A 664 1.30 -16.50 -23.87
N GLY A 665 2.20 -16.76 -22.92
CA GLY A 665 2.05 -16.34 -21.54
C GLY A 665 3.35 -16.04 -20.84
N VAL A 666 3.29 -15.12 -19.86
CA VAL A 666 4.42 -14.80 -18.99
C VAL A 666 3.99 -14.95 -17.53
N ALA A 667 4.60 -15.90 -16.83
CA ALA A 667 4.39 -16.16 -15.41
C ALA A 667 5.61 -15.69 -14.61
N VAL A 668 5.44 -14.61 -13.83
CA VAL A 668 6.50 -14.10 -12.96
C VAL A 668 6.24 -14.56 -11.53
N ALA A 669 7.22 -15.24 -10.91
CA ALA A 669 7.17 -15.74 -9.54
C ALA A 669 5.84 -16.47 -9.20
N PRO A 670 5.41 -17.48 -10.00
CA PRO A 670 4.13 -18.16 -9.83
C PRO A 670 4.11 -19.10 -8.64
N VAL A 671 2.96 -19.21 -7.95
CA VAL A 671 2.63 -20.35 -7.09
C VAL A 671 2.11 -21.47 -8.00
N SER A 672 2.85 -22.56 -8.15
CA SER A 672 2.46 -23.67 -9.03
C SER A 672 1.64 -24.74 -8.33
N ASP A 673 1.81 -24.86 -7.03
CA ASP A 673 1.03 -25.75 -6.15
C ASP A 673 0.80 -25.01 -4.82
N GLN A 674 -0.47 -24.83 -4.46
CA GLN A 674 -0.88 -24.08 -3.28
C GLN A 674 -0.37 -24.69 -1.96
N ILE A 675 -0.02 -26.00 -1.95
CA ILE A 675 0.60 -26.66 -0.79
C ILE A 675 1.99 -26.07 -0.47
N ASN A 676 2.66 -25.48 -1.45
CA ASN A 676 3.98 -24.86 -1.27
C ASN A 676 3.92 -23.44 -0.71
N TYR A 677 2.75 -22.86 -0.56
CA TYR A 677 2.59 -21.50 -0.05
C TYR A 677 2.26 -21.54 1.46
N ASP A 678 2.24 -20.38 2.11
CA ASP A 678 2.09 -20.30 3.57
C ASP A 678 0.69 -20.68 4.07
N THR A 679 0.63 -20.99 5.38
CA THR A 679 -0.59 -21.41 6.07
C THR A 679 -1.64 -20.31 6.14
N ILE A 680 -1.25 -19.09 6.54
CA ILE A 680 -2.25 -18.05 6.89
C ILE A 680 -2.99 -17.58 5.64
N TYR A 681 -2.27 -17.32 4.54
CA TYR A 681 -2.89 -16.97 3.26
C TYR A 681 -3.70 -18.13 2.69
N THR A 682 -3.05 -19.26 2.49
CA THR A 682 -3.65 -20.35 1.72
C THR A 682 -4.82 -21.00 2.45
N GLU A 683 -4.68 -21.29 3.75
CA GLU A 683 -5.75 -21.90 4.54
C GLU A 683 -6.94 -20.94 4.74
N ARG A 684 -6.72 -19.61 4.72
CA ARG A 684 -7.79 -18.60 4.73
C ARG A 684 -8.77 -18.81 3.58
N TYR A 685 -8.26 -19.00 2.38
CA TYR A 685 -9.07 -19.07 1.17
C TYR A 685 -9.45 -20.49 0.78
N MET A 686 -8.55 -21.44 0.95
CA MET A 686 -8.76 -22.82 0.52
C MET A 686 -9.21 -23.77 1.65
N GLY A 687 -9.15 -23.35 2.90
CA GLY A 687 -9.36 -24.21 4.05
C GLY A 687 -8.14 -25.07 4.38
N GLN A 688 -8.19 -25.78 5.50
CA GLN A 688 -7.07 -26.65 5.88
C GLN A 688 -7.02 -27.90 5.00
N LEU A 689 -5.83 -28.28 4.55
CA LEU A 689 -5.59 -29.45 3.68
C LEU A 689 -6.20 -30.76 4.20
N LYS A 690 -6.22 -30.94 5.53
CA LYS A 690 -6.81 -32.12 6.19
C LYS A 690 -8.32 -32.23 6.02
N ASP A 691 -9.01 -31.09 5.82
CA ASP A 691 -10.47 -30.99 5.75
C ASP A 691 -10.98 -31.03 4.30
N ASP A 692 -10.22 -30.41 3.37
CA ASP A 692 -10.55 -30.41 1.94
C ASP A 692 -9.28 -30.44 1.08
N SER A 693 -8.92 -31.59 0.58
CA SER A 693 -7.80 -31.78 -0.35
C SER A 693 -8.18 -31.72 -1.83
N SER A 694 -9.48 -31.62 -2.17
CA SER A 694 -9.92 -31.62 -3.58
C SER A 694 -9.55 -30.33 -4.27
N GLY A 695 -9.88 -29.17 -3.69
CA GLY A 695 -9.55 -27.89 -4.25
C GLY A 695 -8.05 -27.67 -4.44
N TYR A 696 -7.22 -28.15 -3.50
CA TYR A 696 -5.77 -28.13 -3.66
C TYR A 696 -5.28 -28.89 -4.89
N ARG A 697 -5.88 -30.07 -5.19
CA ARG A 697 -5.53 -30.83 -6.40
C ARG A 697 -6.00 -30.16 -7.69
N GLU A 698 -7.15 -29.52 -7.66
CA GLU A 698 -7.73 -28.82 -8.81
C GLU A 698 -7.01 -27.52 -9.12
N SER A 699 -6.42 -26.89 -8.09
CA SER A 699 -5.60 -25.67 -8.21
C SER A 699 -4.14 -25.95 -8.57
N ASP A 700 -3.68 -27.21 -8.48
CA ASP A 700 -2.28 -27.63 -8.81
C ASP A 700 -2.06 -27.60 -10.32
N VAL A 701 -1.38 -26.56 -10.82
CA VAL A 701 -1.07 -26.40 -12.24
C VAL A 701 0.06 -27.33 -12.71
N THR A 702 0.83 -27.95 -11.83
CA THR A 702 1.87 -28.90 -12.19
C THR A 702 1.26 -30.19 -12.73
N SER A 703 0.13 -30.61 -12.18
CA SER A 703 -0.64 -31.78 -12.64
C SER A 703 -1.20 -31.60 -14.04
N ALA A 704 -1.46 -30.38 -14.48
CA ALA A 704 -1.99 -30.01 -15.78
C ALA A 704 -0.89 -29.69 -16.82
N ALA A 705 0.39 -29.84 -16.50
CA ALA A 705 1.52 -29.46 -17.35
C ALA A 705 1.45 -30.07 -18.78
N ALA A 706 0.92 -31.29 -18.93
CA ALA A 706 0.73 -31.94 -20.22
C ALA A 706 -0.22 -31.20 -21.17
N ASN A 707 -1.10 -30.38 -20.63
CA ASN A 707 -2.09 -29.61 -21.37
C ASN A 707 -1.59 -28.22 -21.79
N LEU A 708 -0.34 -27.85 -21.45
CA LEU A 708 0.19 -26.54 -21.82
C LEU A 708 0.02 -26.27 -23.32
N HIS A 709 -0.65 -25.17 -23.64
CA HIS A 709 -0.78 -24.62 -24.98
C HIS A 709 0.00 -23.31 -25.10
N GLY A 710 0.55 -23.04 -26.31
CA GLY A 710 1.25 -21.79 -26.58
C GLY A 710 2.66 -21.72 -25.99
N ALA A 711 3.26 -20.54 -26.10
CA ALA A 711 4.63 -20.25 -25.65
C ALA A 711 4.63 -19.68 -24.23
N LEU A 712 5.14 -20.43 -23.26
CA LEU A 712 5.23 -20.00 -21.86
C LEU A 712 6.64 -19.48 -21.55
N LEU A 713 6.72 -18.31 -20.91
CA LEU A 713 7.92 -17.77 -20.24
C LEU A 713 7.68 -17.78 -18.72
N ILE A 714 8.57 -18.45 -17.98
CA ILE A 714 8.62 -18.38 -16.51
C ILE A 714 9.80 -17.51 -16.10
N ALA A 715 9.57 -16.55 -15.21
CA ALA A 715 10.63 -15.72 -14.62
C ALA A 715 10.54 -15.77 -13.08
N HIS A 716 11.67 -15.97 -12.37
CA HIS A 716 11.64 -16.11 -10.91
C HIS A 716 12.95 -15.71 -10.25
N GLY A 717 12.90 -15.07 -9.07
CA GLY A 717 14.04 -14.80 -8.22
C GLY A 717 14.44 -16.04 -7.41
N THR A 718 15.73 -16.37 -7.32
CA THR A 718 16.15 -17.55 -6.53
C THR A 718 16.20 -17.29 -5.03
N GLY A 719 16.18 -16.04 -4.62
CA GLY A 719 16.10 -15.61 -3.21
C GLY A 719 14.70 -15.18 -2.80
N ASP A 720 13.67 -15.62 -3.53
CA ASP A 720 12.26 -15.32 -3.22
C ASP A 720 11.88 -15.97 -1.89
N ASP A 721 11.64 -15.13 -0.89
CA ASP A 721 11.30 -15.45 0.49
C ASP A 721 9.80 -15.50 0.75
N ASN A 722 9.00 -15.23 -0.28
CA ASN A 722 7.53 -15.25 -0.25
C ASN A 722 7.01 -16.45 -1.06
N VAL A 723 7.13 -16.39 -2.40
CA VAL A 723 6.83 -17.53 -3.28
C VAL A 723 8.14 -18.24 -3.59
N HIS A 724 8.47 -19.26 -2.83
CA HIS A 724 9.73 -19.97 -2.99
C HIS A 724 9.95 -20.43 -4.42
N PHE A 725 11.20 -20.27 -4.93
CA PHE A 725 11.62 -20.73 -6.26
C PHE A 725 11.32 -22.21 -6.52
N GLN A 726 11.11 -22.99 -5.47
CA GLN A 726 10.63 -24.38 -5.51
C GLN A 726 9.38 -24.54 -6.39
N ASN A 727 8.44 -23.59 -6.35
CA ASN A 727 7.25 -23.60 -7.19
C ASN A 727 7.61 -23.67 -8.68
N SER A 728 8.50 -22.77 -9.14
CA SER A 728 8.96 -22.81 -10.52
C SER A 728 9.75 -24.10 -10.84
N VAL A 729 10.57 -24.60 -9.92
CA VAL A 729 11.33 -25.85 -10.13
C VAL A 729 10.38 -27.04 -10.32
N GLN A 730 9.31 -27.14 -9.53
CA GLN A 730 8.32 -28.21 -9.67
C GLN A 730 7.56 -28.10 -11.00
N MET A 731 7.14 -26.88 -11.39
CA MET A 731 6.49 -26.65 -12.69
C MET A 731 7.42 -26.98 -13.88
N ILE A 732 8.67 -26.55 -13.81
CA ILE A 732 9.71 -26.89 -14.81
C ILE A 732 9.84 -28.40 -14.95
N ASN A 733 9.98 -29.12 -13.84
CA ASN A 733 10.07 -30.59 -13.84
C ASN A 733 8.82 -31.25 -14.46
N ALA A 734 7.64 -30.77 -14.14
CA ALA A 734 6.38 -31.26 -14.70
C ALA A 734 6.32 -31.03 -16.23
N LEU A 735 6.70 -29.85 -16.71
CA LEU A 735 6.75 -29.53 -18.15
C LEU A 735 7.76 -30.40 -18.91
N ILE A 736 8.96 -30.60 -18.34
CA ILE A 736 9.98 -31.47 -18.93
C ILE A 736 9.44 -32.90 -19.05
N ASN A 737 8.86 -33.45 -17.99
CA ASN A 737 8.30 -34.81 -17.98
C ASN A 737 7.11 -34.95 -18.97
N ALA A 738 6.39 -33.89 -19.22
CA ALA A 738 5.32 -33.82 -20.22
C ALA A 738 5.83 -33.54 -21.64
N GLY A 739 7.15 -33.38 -21.86
CA GLY A 739 7.74 -33.09 -23.16
C GLY A 739 7.40 -31.71 -23.71
N LYS A 740 7.00 -30.75 -22.86
CA LYS A 740 6.63 -29.40 -23.26
C LYS A 740 7.86 -28.50 -23.33
N GLN A 741 7.90 -27.61 -24.31
CA GLN A 741 8.93 -26.59 -24.44
C GLN A 741 8.44 -25.28 -23.79
N PHE A 742 9.34 -24.57 -23.14
CA PHE A 742 9.08 -23.28 -22.48
C PHE A 742 10.37 -22.46 -22.41
N ARG A 743 10.23 -21.18 -22.08
CA ARG A 743 11.35 -20.29 -21.75
C ARG A 743 11.45 -20.12 -20.24
N LEU A 744 12.68 -19.95 -19.75
CA LEU A 744 12.96 -19.73 -18.34
C LEU A 744 13.94 -18.59 -18.16
N MET A 745 13.69 -17.70 -17.21
CA MET A 745 14.66 -16.73 -16.71
C MET A 745 14.74 -16.79 -15.19
N ILE A 746 15.94 -16.95 -14.69
CA ILE A 746 16.23 -16.95 -13.25
C ILE A 746 16.95 -15.65 -12.90
N TYR A 747 16.51 -15.00 -11.81
CA TYR A 747 17.15 -13.82 -11.24
C TYR A 747 17.88 -14.22 -9.96
N PRO A 748 19.21 -14.44 -10.02
CA PRO A 748 19.97 -14.95 -8.89
C PRO A 748 19.87 -14.02 -7.67
N ASN A 749 19.54 -14.62 -6.52
CA ASN A 749 19.39 -13.96 -5.21
C ASN A 749 18.38 -12.78 -5.15
N LYS A 750 17.55 -12.60 -6.20
CA LYS A 750 16.45 -11.62 -6.15
C LYS A 750 15.25 -12.20 -5.41
N THR A 751 14.56 -11.33 -4.67
CA THR A 751 13.36 -11.65 -3.91
C THR A 751 12.13 -11.68 -4.80
N HIS A 752 10.94 -11.74 -4.20
CA HIS A 752 9.64 -11.77 -4.89
C HIS A 752 9.42 -10.60 -5.84
N SER A 753 9.91 -9.42 -5.50
CA SER A 753 9.74 -8.21 -6.31
C SER A 753 10.75 -8.08 -7.46
N ILE A 754 11.80 -8.90 -7.51
CA ILE A 754 12.90 -8.79 -8.48
C ILE A 754 13.37 -7.33 -8.58
N ALA A 755 13.66 -6.71 -7.44
CA ALA A 755 13.94 -5.29 -7.34
C ALA A 755 15.32 -4.90 -7.93
N GLY A 756 15.49 -3.59 -8.18
CA GLY A 756 16.66 -2.98 -8.77
C GLY A 756 16.47 -2.63 -10.24
N SER A 757 16.94 -1.46 -10.65
CA SER A 757 16.73 -0.91 -12.00
C SER A 757 17.17 -1.88 -13.07
N GLU A 758 18.40 -2.43 -12.99
CA GLU A 758 18.95 -3.33 -14.00
C GLU A 758 18.15 -4.64 -14.12
N SER A 759 17.70 -5.20 -12.99
CA SER A 759 16.90 -6.43 -12.98
C SER A 759 15.51 -6.20 -13.58
N ARG A 760 14.89 -5.05 -13.25
CA ARG A 760 13.61 -4.65 -13.79
C ARG A 760 13.70 -4.36 -15.29
N ASP A 761 14.70 -3.59 -15.72
CA ASP A 761 14.94 -3.31 -17.14
C ASP A 761 15.08 -4.62 -17.93
N HIS A 762 15.93 -5.54 -17.46
CA HIS A 762 16.11 -6.82 -18.11
C HIS A 762 14.82 -7.65 -18.16
N LEU A 763 14.06 -7.71 -17.06
CA LEU A 763 12.81 -8.48 -17.00
C LEU A 763 11.75 -7.92 -17.97
N PHE A 764 11.55 -6.62 -17.96
CA PHE A 764 10.48 -6.02 -18.76
C PHE A 764 10.81 -5.98 -20.25
N HIS A 765 12.09 -5.86 -20.63
CA HIS A 765 12.53 -6.08 -22.02
C HIS A 765 12.31 -7.54 -22.47
N MET A 766 12.56 -8.51 -21.59
CA MET A 766 12.31 -9.92 -21.90
C MET A 766 10.80 -10.22 -22.06
N ILE A 767 9.94 -9.60 -21.24
CA ILE A 767 8.47 -9.71 -21.36
C ILE A 767 8.03 -9.11 -22.70
N GLN A 768 8.49 -7.91 -23.05
CA GLN A 768 8.19 -7.26 -24.32
C GLN A 768 8.64 -8.11 -25.51
N ASP A 769 9.91 -8.58 -25.53
CA ASP A 769 10.46 -9.47 -26.58
C ASP A 769 9.64 -10.76 -26.73
N HIS A 770 9.17 -11.32 -25.63
CA HIS A 770 8.34 -12.53 -25.70
C HIS A 770 7.03 -12.28 -26.42
N PHE A 771 6.31 -11.19 -26.08
CA PHE A 771 5.06 -10.84 -26.76
C PHE A 771 5.27 -10.47 -28.23
N GLU A 772 6.29 -9.68 -28.55
CA GLU A 772 6.60 -9.32 -29.94
C GLU A 772 6.86 -10.53 -30.81
N ARG A 773 7.63 -11.48 -30.30
CA ARG A 773 7.98 -12.68 -31.05
C ARG A 773 6.81 -13.65 -31.24
N GLU A 774 5.93 -13.75 -30.27
CA GLU A 774 4.87 -14.78 -30.29
C GLU A 774 3.55 -14.24 -30.85
N LEU A 775 3.32 -12.93 -30.85
CA LEU A 775 2.07 -12.32 -31.28
C LEU A 775 2.17 -11.51 -32.58
N LYS A 776 3.36 -11.02 -32.98
CA LYS A 776 3.61 -10.36 -34.26
C LYS A 776 4.13 -11.38 -35.28
#